data_a1e1a662493757422e0ede591e5abf87
#
_entry.id   a1e1a662493757422e0ede591e5abf87
#
_cell.length_a   1.000
_cell.length_b   1.000
_cell.length_c   1.000
_cell.angle_alpha   90.00
_cell.angle_beta   90.00
_cell.angle_gamma   90.00
#
_symmetry.space_group_name_H-M   'P 1'
#
loop_
_entity.id
_entity.type
_entity.pdbx_description
1 polymer ?
#
loop_
_entity_poly.entity_id
_entity_poly.type
_entity_poly.pdbx_seq_one_letter_code
_entity_poly.pdbx_strand_id
1 'polypeptide(L)'
;MARWGLFGYNSATDVTDQPWFVQPREVYAVTLKAVDIEVTIRGFTARVDASLTYHNDTDKALTVQYSMPVDEGAAVYKFEAVVDGRKITAQCFEKKRAEQIYKDAVSSGHTAFLGREDNLTADIFHLALGNLLGGSEAELKLSLLMELKVKTDGAVSFTLPTVLNPRYCPKDVDASHHNTDIVTPFAHPESVTSKPYTFGLKAKVQGGHALANIVSHHDILIVKPSDDNMSAEITQECGRFKPDHDWNMLIYYQNPYKTHIIREKGDRSSTGLMKDDLLMVNLHPELPEQSYSHRNEVIFVVDRSGSMQGEKMQSARTTLLLFLKSLPTGCYFNVICFGSTYSLLFPSGSEEYTEQTLEKALELHHSISADMGGTEILQPMKHIYSTPPKPGFARQILLLTDGEVFNVDQVKELVSRHAHETRVFVVGIGHGASTALVHGVARAGHGLAEMVYQQDKLQLKVMGLVRSMLQDSVQDVSVTFDVEPPGGIKLIPKTLPIIFGGKHLILYVRVPTSTEVKSITVSGVVGNNKISNCFNGSDIVNIHDEEKTLHRLAARAQINEWQIDNEEDVAEEMITLSLATGVVCRRTALIGVDEDRKPVGPKPESAAGSPMMDLSLTPMCMTSMSFRVCVMYFILIRIDSDLGVFIYVYICKSWNTEQYST
;
A
#
# COMPACT_ATOMS: atom_id res chain seq x y z
N MET A 1 -10.83 -8.21 -10.66
CA MET A 1 -11.43 -6.97 -11.19
C MET A 1 -11.89 -6.13 -10.02
N ALA A 2 -11.04 -5.25 -9.52
CA ALA A 2 -11.48 -4.24 -8.57
C ALA A 2 -12.22 -3.15 -9.36
N ARG A 3 -13.48 -2.95 -9.07
CA ARG A 3 -14.26 -1.86 -9.63
C ARG A 3 -14.42 -0.80 -8.57
N TRP A 4 -14.08 0.41 -8.89
CA TRP A 4 -14.37 1.59 -8.10
C TRP A 4 -15.90 1.73 -7.98
N GLY A 5 -16.47 1.42 -6.82
CA GLY A 5 -17.92 1.50 -6.61
C GLY A 5 -18.28 1.86 -5.19
N LEU A 6 -19.29 2.70 -5.03
CA LEU A 6 -19.92 3.03 -3.77
C LEU A 6 -21.13 2.10 -3.54
N PHE A 7 -21.25 1.57 -2.33
CA PHE A 7 -22.39 0.77 -1.92
C PHE A 7 -23.22 1.53 -0.89
N GLY A 8 -24.52 1.60 -1.13
CA GLY A 8 -25.45 2.22 -0.20
C GLY A 8 -26.25 1.19 0.59
N TYR A 9 -26.46 1.46 1.86
CA TYR A 9 -27.33 0.67 2.74
C TYR A 9 -28.58 1.46 3.09
N ASN A 10 -29.74 0.83 3.00
CA ASN A 10 -31.00 1.41 3.45
C ASN A 10 -31.35 0.86 4.84
N SER A 11 -31.47 1.72 5.84
CA SER A 11 -31.90 1.38 7.18
C SER A 11 -33.45 1.45 7.26
N ALA A 12 -34.15 0.49 6.69
CA ALA A 12 -35.56 0.35 6.95
C ALA A 12 -35.81 -0.91 7.79
N THR A 13 -36.31 -0.68 9.00
CA THR A 13 -36.77 -1.67 9.95
C THR A 13 -38.04 -2.36 9.44
N ASP A 14 -37.95 -3.65 9.17
CA ASP A 14 -39.06 -4.58 9.40
C ASP A 14 -38.48 -5.98 9.71
N VAL A 15 -38.58 -6.36 10.98
CA VAL A 15 -38.20 -7.69 11.46
C VAL A 15 -39.51 -8.48 11.59
N THR A 16 -39.78 -9.35 10.62
CA THR A 16 -40.72 -10.45 10.82
C THR A 16 -39.94 -11.74 10.97
N ASP A 17 -40.09 -12.39 12.13
CA ASP A 17 -39.55 -13.68 12.48
C ASP A 17 -39.88 -14.76 11.44
N GLN A 18 -38.94 -15.06 10.55
CA GLN A 18 -38.88 -16.31 9.81
C GLN A 18 -37.40 -16.75 9.72
N PRO A 19 -37.03 -17.96 10.15
CA PRO A 19 -35.69 -18.44 10.07
C PRO A 19 -35.32 -18.82 8.62
N TRP A 20 -34.15 -18.38 8.13
CA TRP A 20 -33.39 -18.95 7.01
C TRP A 20 -33.66 -18.46 5.57
N PHE A 21 -34.47 -17.44 5.35
CA PHE A 21 -34.36 -16.71 4.07
C PHE A 21 -33.77 -15.34 4.31
N VAL A 22 -32.47 -15.21 4.06
CA VAL A 22 -31.87 -13.89 3.80
C VAL A 22 -32.49 -13.42 2.49
N GLN A 23 -33.51 -12.54 2.57
CA GLN A 23 -33.93 -11.80 1.39
C GLN A 23 -32.68 -11.10 0.83
N PRO A 24 -32.44 -11.12 -0.48
CA PRO A 24 -31.36 -10.33 -1.06
C PRO A 24 -31.64 -8.86 -0.65
N ARG A 25 -30.81 -8.31 0.24
CA ARG A 25 -30.85 -6.88 0.55
C ARG A 25 -30.63 -6.18 -0.78
N GLU A 26 -31.57 -5.35 -1.20
CA GLU A 26 -31.40 -4.51 -2.36
C GLU A 26 -30.16 -3.62 -2.12
N VAL A 27 -29.05 -3.99 -2.75
CA VAL A 27 -27.83 -3.20 -2.71
C VAL A 27 -28.02 -2.09 -3.74
N TYR A 28 -28.37 -0.91 -3.28
CA TYR A 28 -28.47 0.27 -4.12
C TYR A 28 -27.04 0.76 -4.39
N ALA A 29 -26.58 0.61 -5.60
CA ALA A 29 -25.28 1.13 -6.00
C ALA A 29 -25.42 2.61 -6.35
N VAL A 30 -24.69 3.47 -5.64
CA VAL A 30 -24.45 4.83 -6.12
C VAL A 30 -23.46 4.73 -7.28
N THR A 31 -23.85 5.28 -8.43
CA THR A 31 -23.07 5.09 -9.67
C THR A 31 -21.88 6.04 -9.71
N LEU A 32 -20.67 5.50 -9.86
CA LEU A 32 -19.48 6.28 -10.21
C LEU A 32 -19.60 6.74 -11.67
N LYS A 33 -19.50 8.05 -11.93
CA LYS A 33 -19.64 8.67 -13.25
C LYS A 33 -18.28 9.01 -13.86
N ALA A 34 -17.37 9.56 -13.04
CA ALA A 34 -16.07 10.01 -13.50
C ALA A 34 -15.00 9.85 -12.42
N VAL A 35 -13.77 9.61 -12.87
CA VAL A 35 -12.54 9.67 -12.06
C VAL A 35 -11.57 10.57 -12.82
N ASP A 36 -11.21 11.69 -12.22
CA ASP A 36 -10.24 12.63 -12.78
C ASP A 36 -9.06 12.75 -11.83
N ILE A 37 -7.87 12.47 -12.34
CA ILE A 37 -6.63 12.47 -11.57
C ILE A 37 -5.70 13.55 -12.12
N GLU A 38 -5.28 14.47 -11.27
CA GLU A 38 -4.24 15.44 -11.56
C GLU A 38 -2.99 15.12 -10.75
N VAL A 39 -1.85 15.00 -11.42
CA VAL A 39 -0.57 14.66 -10.79
C VAL A 39 0.43 15.78 -11.04
N THR A 40 1.05 16.28 -9.99
CA THR A 40 2.19 17.21 -10.11
C THR A 40 3.43 16.55 -9.52
N ILE A 41 4.41 16.29 -10.38
CA ILE A 41 5.69 15.67 -9.97
C ILE A 41 6.76 16.75 -9.97
N ARG A 42 7.50 16.86 -8.85
CA ARG A 42 8.65 17.74 -8.69
C ARG A 42 9.85 16.91 -8.22
N GLY A 43 10.76 16.61 -9.15
CA GLY A 43 11.90 15.74 -8.88
C GLY A 43 11.46 14.35 -8.41
N PHE A 44 11.60 14.07 -7.12
CA PHE A 44 11.31 12.77 -6.50
C PHE A 44 10.04 12.77 -5.63
N THR A 45 9.20 13.78 -5.75
CA THR A 45 7.93 13.87 -5.03
C THR A 45 6.77 14.05 -6.00
N ALA A 46 5.62 13.48 -5.66
CA ALA A 46 4.38 13.65 -6.41
C ALA A 46 3.25 14.15 -5.49
N ARG A 47 2.48 15.10 -5.99
CA ARG A 47 1.15 15.44 -5.48
C ARG A 47 0.10 14.86 -6.40
N VAL A 48 -0.86 14.17 -5.83
CA VAL A 48 -2.00 13.59 -6.54
C VAL A 48 -3.27 14.21 -6.01
N ASP A 49 -4.05 14.81 -6.88
CA ASP A 49 -5.38 15.32 -6.62
C ASP A 49 -6.38 14.43 -7.39
N ALA A 50 -7.15 13.61 -6.66
CA ALA A 50 -8.13 12.69 -7.22
C ALA A 50 -9.53 13.22 -7.02
N SER A 51 -10.29 13.38 -8.09
CA SER A 51 -11.71 13.75 -8.09
C SER A 51 -12.56 12.56 -8.54
N LEU A 52 -13.53 12.18 -7.72
CA LEU A 52 -14.42 11.03 -7.91
C LEU A 52 -15.85 11.54 -7.94
N THR A 53 -16.53 11.49 -9.08
CA THR A 53 -17.90 11.96 -9.24
C THR A 53 -18.88 10.79 -9.13
N TYR A 54 -19.78 10.87 -8.14
CA TYR A 54 -20.80 9.89 -7.86
C TYR A 54 -22.18 10.48 -8.03
N HIS A 55 -23.14 9.64 -8.43
CA HIS A 55 -24.53 10.01 -8.54
C HIS A 55 -25.42 8.99 -7.83
N ASN A 56 -26.32 9.47 -6.98
CA ASN A 56 -27.34 8.63 -6.37
C ASN A 56 -28.54 8.50 -7.32
N ASP A 57 -28.61 7.41 -8.06
CA ASP A 57 -29.65 7.16 -9.06
C ASP A 57 -31.02 6.78 -8.41
N THR A 58 -31.11 6.76 -7.07
CA THR A 58 -32.35 6.45 -6.33
C THR A 58 -33.10 7.72 -5.92
N ASP A 59 -34.29 7.56 -5.37
CA ASP A 59 -35.12 8.63 -4.80
C ASP A 59 -34.92 8.82 -3.29
N LYS A 60 -34.04 8.00 -2.66
CA LYS A 60 -33.81 7.98 -1.22
C LYS A 60 -32.43 8.52 -0.87
N ALA A 61 -32.31 9.09 0.33
CA ALA A 61 -31.00 9.44 0.89
C ALA A 61 -30.24 8.16 1.24
N LEU A 62 -28.98 8.08 0.82
CA LEU A 62 -28.11 6.94 1.05
C LEU A 62 -26.87 7.33 1.85
N THR A 63 -26.42 6.43 2.69
CA THR A 63 -25.06 6.46 3.26
C THR A 63 -24.20 5.48 2.49
N VAL A 64 -23.09 5.96 1.97
CA VAL A 64 -22.20 5.20 1.08
C VAL A 64 -20.81 5.17 1.66
N GLN A 65 -20.12 4.05 1.50
CA GLN A 65 -18.74 3.86 1.91
C GLN A 65 -17.91 3.42 0.73
N TYR A 66 -16.71 3.98 0.64
CA TYR A 66 -15.75 3.70 -0.40
C TYR A 66 -14.39 3.38 0.22
N SER A 67 -13.71 2.39 -0.30
CA SER A 67 -12.34 2.04 0.07
C SER A 67 -11.45 2.14 -1.15
N MET A 68 -10.34 2.85 -1.01
CA MET A 68 -9.37 3.03 -2.07
C MET A 68 -7.99 2.55 -1.66
N PRO A 69 -7.24 1.91 -2.56
CA PRO A 69 -5.85 1.63 -2.31
C PRO A 69 -5.04 2.94 -2.36
N VAL A 70 -4.06 3.05 -1.47
CA VAL A 70 -3.05 4.12 -1.44
C VAL A 70 -1.67 3.49 -1.28
N ASP A 71 -0.60 4.21 -1.65
CA ASP A 71 0.75 3.73 -1.31
C ASP A 71 0.95 3.87 0.21
N GLU A 72 1.62 2.93 0.85
CA GLU A 72 1.91 2.97 2.30
C GLU A 72 2.63 4.26 2.72
N GLY A 73 3.51 4.78 1.85
CA GLY A 73 4.23 6.03 2.05
C GLY A 73 3.42 7.29 1.73
N ALA A 74 2.19 7.16 1.22
CA ALA A 74 1.38 8.32 0.84
C ALA A 74 0.89 9.09 2.06
N ALA A 75 0.99 10.40 2.00
CA ALA A 75 0.45 11.33 2.99
C ALA A 75 -0.88 11.91 2.49
N VAL A 76 -2.00 11.32 2.90
CA VAL A 76 -3.33 11.89 2.67
C VAL A 76 -3.51 13.06 3.63
N TYR A 77 -3.78 14.27 3.11
CA TYR A 77 -3.78 15.47 3.93
C TYR A 77 -4.97 16.41 3.70
N LYS A 78 -5.72 16.20 2.63
CA LYS A 78 -6.84 17.09 2.30
C LYS A 78 -7.97 16.27 1.70
N PHE A 79 -9.20 16.53 2.15
CA PHE A 79 -10.40 15.94 1.64
C PHE A 79 -11.49 17.02 1.51
N GLU A 80 -12.09 17.13 0.35
CA GLU A 80 -13.17 18.05 0.05
C GLU A 80 -14.31 17.27 -0.63
N ALA A 81 -15.54 17.66 -0.38
CA ALA A 81 -16.68 17.17 -1.12
C ALA A 81 -17.45 18.35 -1.74
N VAL A 82 -17.91 18.20 -2.96
CA VAL A 82 -18.85 19.12 -3.59
C VAL A 82 -20.15 18.35 -3.79
N VAL A 83 -21.19 18.71 -3.03
CA VAL A 83 -22.49 18.06 -3.09
C VAL A 83 -23.52 19.07 -3.57
N ASP A 84 -24.15 18.80 -4.71
CA ASP A 84 -25.11 19.71 -5.34
C ASP A 84 -24.56 21.17 -5.49
N GLY A 85 -23.27 21.28 -5.89
CA GLY A 85 -22.59 22.56 -6.11
C GLY A 85 -22.08 23.26 -4.84
N ARG A 86 -22.25 22.68 -3.65
CA ARG A 86 -21.73 23.24 -2.38
C ARG A 86 -20.46 22.52 -1.98
N LYS A 87 -19.42 23.30 -1.74
CA LYS A 87 -18.12 22.82 -1.32
C LYS A 87 -18.06 22.71 0.20
N ILE A 88 -17.66 21.55 0.68
CA ILE A 88 -17.43 21.27 2.09
C ILE A 88 -16.00 20.79 2.22
N THR A 89 -15.20 21.43 3.09
CA THR A 89 -13.80 21.08 3.33
C THR A 89 -13.69 20.34 4.66
N ALA A 90 -13.11 19.15 4.64
CA ALA A 90 -12.88 18.37 5.85
C ALA A 90 -11.74 18.96 6.70
N GLN A 91 -11.85 18.78 8.00
CA GLN A 91 -10.82 19.08 8.98
C GLN A 91 -10.30 17.81 9.62
N CYS A 92 -9.04 17.80 9.99
CA CYS A 92 -8.41 16.68 10.68
C CYS A 92 -8.70 16.73 12.18
N PHE A 93 -9.20 15.63 12.72
CA PHE A 93 -9.47 15.47 14.16
C PHE A 93 -8.92 14.12 14.64
N GLU A 94 -8.82 13.98 15.97
CA GLU A 94 -8.65 12.64 16.56
C GLU A 94 -9.76 11.72 16.10
N LYS A 95 -9.42 10.48 15.74
CA LYS A 95 -10.31 9.52 15.05
C LYS A 95 -11.66 9.33 15.78
N LYS A 96 -11.62 9.06 17.08
CA LYS A 96 -12.84 8.85 17.88
C LYS A 96 -13.75 10.08 17.85
N ARG A 97 -13.16 11.27 17.92
CA ARG A 97 -13.91 12.53 17.85
C ARG A 97 -14.51 12.75 16.47
N ALA A 98 -13.74 12.50 15.41
CA ALA A 98 -14.22 12.61 14.02
C ALA A 98 -15.39 11.66 13.74
N GLU A 99 -15.29 10.41 14.18
CA GLU A 99 -16.34 9.41 14.06
C GLU A 99 -17.62 9.80 14.83
N GLN A 100 -17.46 10.40 16.03
CA GLN A 100 -18.62 10.89 16.79
C GLN A 100 -19.30 12.05 16.06
N ILE A 101 -18.54 13.05 15.59
CA ILE A 101 -19.07 14.18 14.80
C ILE A 101 -19.83 13.66 13.56
N TYR A 102 -19.28 12.68 12.86
CA TYR A 102 -19.93 12.06 11.70
C TYR A 102 -21.25 11.40 12.07
N LYS A 103 -21.28 10.57 13.13
CA LYS A 103 -22.49 9.90 13.61
C LYS A 103 -23.57 10.89 14.01
N ASP A 104 -23.20 11.95 14.73
CA ASP A 104 -24.13 12.98 15.19
C ASP A 104 -24.71 13.78 14.02
N ALA A 105 -23.90 14.15 13.03
CA ALA A 105 -24.33 14.85 11.83
C ALA A 105 -25.29 13.99 11.00
N VAL A 106 -24.94 12.72 10.73
CA VAL A 106 -25.78 11.80 9.94
C VAL A 106 -27.11 11.52 10.66
N SER A 107 -27.09 11.27 11.97
CA SER A 107 -28.32 11.05 12.76
C SER A 107 -29.23 12.27 12.84
N SER A 108 -28.63 13.47 12.75
CA SER A 108 -29.37 14.73 12.68
C SER A 108 -29.88 15.08 11.27
N GLY A 109 -29.61 14.23 10.27
CA GLY A 109 -30.06 14.42 8.89
C GLY A 109 -29.14 15.32 8.05
N HIS A 110 -27.95 15.70 8.54
CA HIS A 110 -26.99 16.47 7.76
C HIS A 110 -26.19 15.57 6.82
N THR A 111 -25.81 16.10 5.67
CA THR A 111 -24.82 15.45 4.81
C THR A 111 -23.45 15.61 5.46
N ALA A 112 -22.76 14.49 5.67
CA ALA A 112 -21.44 14.48 6.28
C ALA A 112 -20.53 13.45 5.60
N PHE A 113 -19.22 13.68 5.61
CA PHE A 113 -18.26 12.73 5.06
C PHE A 113 -17.06 12.59 5.96
N LEU A 114 -16.58 11.36 6.05
CA LEU A 114 -15.46 10.94 6.91
C LEU A 114 -14.42 10.24 6.04
N GLY A 115 -13.16 10.70 6.13
CA GLY A 115 -12.02 10.06 5.50
C GLY A 115 -11.03 9.55 6.55
N ARG A 116 -10.65 8.28 6.49
CA ARG A 116 -9.75 7.68 7.47
C ARG A 116 -8.88 6.57 6.89
N GLU A 117 -7.70 6.39 7.46
CA GLU A 117 -6.85 5.26 7.20
C GLU A 117 -7.46 3.98 7.80
N ASP A 118 -7.24 2.82 7.17
CA ASP A 118 -7.65 1.54 7.72
C ASP A 118 -6.95 1.23 9.05
N ASN A 119 -7.60 0.46 9.94
CA ASN A 119 -7.08 0.16 11.26
C ASN A 119 -5.91 -0.83 11.24
N LEU A 120 -5.89 -1.71 10.25
CA LEU A 120 -4.97 -2.84 10.16
C LEU A 120 -3.84 -2.64 9.15
N THR A 121 -4.08 -1.76 8.15
CA THR A 121 -3.11 -1.59 7.06
C THR A 121 -3.09 -0.14 6.56
N ALA A 122 -1.88 0.39 6.34
CA ALA A 122 -1.68 1.79 5.94
C ALA A 122 -1.87 2.03 4.43
N ASP A 123 -2.15 0.99 3.66
CA ASP A 123 -2.34 1.07 2.20
C ASP A 123 -3.82 1.03 1.74
N ILE A 124 -4.74 1.18 2.70
CA ILE A 124 -6.18 1.34 2.41
C ILE A 124 -6.70 2.61 3.09
N PHE A 125 -7.44 3.40 2.33
CA PHE A 125 -8.11 4.61 2.81
C PHE A 125 -9.61 4.50 2.62
N HIS A 126 -10.38 4.74 3.69
CA HIS A 126 -11.84 4.67 3.69
C HIS A 126 -12.46 6.05 3.62
N LEU A 127 -13.47 6.17 2.77
CA LEU A 127 -14.31 7.35 2.64
C LEU A 127 -15.76 6.96 2.91
N ALA A 128 -16.42 7.66 3.83
CA ALA A 128 -17.85 7.50 4.09
C ALA A 128 -18.58 8.81 3.81
N LEU A 129 -19.68 8.74 3.08
CA LEU A 129 -20.57 9.87 2.78
C LEU A 129 -21.96 9.54 3.29
N GLY A 130 -22.39 10.24 4.33
CA GLY A 130 -23.71 10.09 4.95
C GLY A 130 -24.74 11.02 4.36
N ASN A 131 -25.98 10.53 4.23
CA ASN A 131 -27.15 11.28 3.76
C ASN A 131 -26.96 11.94 2.39
N LEU A 132 -26.39 11.22 1.40
CA LEU A 132 -26.41 11.65 0.00
C LEU A 132 -27.85 11.52 -0.52
N LEU A 133 -28.50 12.65 -0.83
CA LEU A 133 -29.89 12.67 -1.26
C LEU A 133 -30.13 11.92 -2.57
N GLY A 134 -31.37 11.46 -2.76
CA GLY A 134 -31.80 10.89 -4.04
C GLY A 134 -31.69 11.90 -5.17
N GLY A 135 -31.14 11.45 -6.31
CA GLY A 135 -30.89 12.31 -7.47
C GLY A 135 -29.73 13.30 -7.33
N SER A 136 -29.01 13.31 -6.18
CA SER A 136 -27.87 14.21 -5.95
C SER A 136 -26.59 13.68 -6.55
N GLU A 137 -25.71 14.63 -6.92
CA GLU A 137 -24.34 14.38 -7.35
C GLU A 137 -23.35 14.79 -6.25
N ALA A 138 -22.35 13.96 -6.01
CA ALA A 138 -21.27 14.22 -5.08
C ALA A 138 -19.92 14.04 -5.79
N GLU A 139 -19.11 15.09 -5.83
CA GLU A 139 -17.71 15.05 -6.25
C GLU A 139 -16.83 15.01 -4.99
N LEU A 140 -16.09 13.91 -4.81
CA LEU A 140 -15.16 13.72 -3.71
C LEU A 140 -13.74 14.02 -4.20
N LYS A 141 -13.07 14.99 -3.58
CA LYS A 141 -11.70 15.41 -3.91
C LYS A 141 -10.75 15.02 -2.80
N LEU A 142 -9.78 14.18 -3.12
CA LEU A 142 -8.76 13.71 -2.20
C LEU A 142 -7.38 14.16 -2.68
N SER A 143 -6.60 14.82 -1.80
CA SER A 143 -5.22 15.18 -2.10
C SER A 143 -4.26 14.37 -1.25
N LEU A 144 -3.24 13.81 -1.90
CA LEU A 144 -2.19 13.05 -1.26
C LEU A 144 -0.82 13.37 -1.86
N LEU A 145 0.21 13.15 -1.07
CA LEU A 145 1.62 13.33 -1.44
C LEU A 145 2.34 11.99 -1.37
N MET A 146 3.28 11.79 -2.26
CA MET A 146 4.06 10.55 -2.36
C MET A 146 5.53 10.83 -2.61
N GLU A 147 6.40 10.01 -2.02
CA GLU A 147 7.80 9.88 -2.45
C GLU A 147 7.88 8.97 -3.66
N LEU A 148 8.67 9.34 -4.66
CA LEU A 148 8.89 8.53 -5.85
C LEU A 148 10.14 7.65 -5.68
N LYS A 149 10.01 6.39 -6.03
CA LYS A 149 11.07 5.39 -5.91
C LYS A 149 11.95 5.40 -7.16
N VAL A 150 13.27 5.38 -6.95
CA VAL A 150 14.23 5.21 -8.05
C VAL A 150 14.47 3.73 -8.26
N LYS A 151 14.26 3.27 -9.48
CA LYS A 151 14.52 1.89 -9.91
C LYS A 151 16.00 1.66 -10.20
N THR A 152 16.39 0.39 -10.29
CA THR A 152 17.78 -0.01 -10.55
C THR A 152 18.35 0.47 -11.88
N ASP A 153 17.48 0.80 -12.84
CA ASP A 153 17.84 1.39 -14.15
C ASP A 153 17.85 2.93 -14.15
N GLY A 154 17.67 3.54 -12.97
CA GLY A 154 17.66 4.99 -12.79
C GLY A 154 16.31 5.66 -13.08
N ALA A 155 15.28 4.91 -13.48
CA ALA A 155 13.95 5.45 -13.66
C ALA A 155 13.33 5.88 -12.32
N VAL A 156 12.75 7.07 -12.27
CA VAL A 156 11.87 7.51 -11.18
C VAL A 156 10.47 6.96 -11.46
N SER A 157 9.97 6.12 -10.57
CA SER A 157 8.69 5.43 -10.75
C SER A 157 7.58 6.13 -9.98
N PHE A 158 6.57 6.55 -10.71
CA PHE A 158 5.27 6.93 -10.16
C PHE A 158 4.28 5.79 -10.38
N THR A 159 3.64 5.33 -9.31
CA THR A 159 2.58 4.30 -9.38
C THR A 159 1.38 4.80 -8.61
N LEU A 160 0.23 4.87 -9.26
CA LEU A 160 -1.06 5.13 -8.65
C LEU A 160 -1.76 3.80 -8.44
N PRO A 161 -1.94 3.35 -7.18
CA PRO A 161 -2.71 2.13 -6.90
C PRO A 161 -4.16 2.32 -7.35
N THR A 162 -4.66 1.47 -8.21
CA THR A 162 -6.03 1.49 -8.73
C THR A 162 -6.76 0.16 -8.49
N VAL A 163 -6.01 -0.88 -8.14
CA VAL A 163 -6.53 -2.23 -7.86
C VAL A 163 -6.53 -2.47 -6.36
N LEU A 164 -7.69 -2.87 -5.83
CA LEU A 164 -7.83 -3.30 -4.44
C LEU A 164 -8.29 -4.76 -4.42
N ASN A 165 -7.40 -5.65 -4.01
CA ASN A 165 -7.70 -7.07 -3.86
C ASN A 165 -8.25 -7.38 -2.46
N PRO A 166 -9.05 -8.46 -2.32
CA PRO A 166 -9.48 -8.96 -1.02
C PRO A 166 -8.30 -9.31 -0.12
N ARG A 167 -8.39 -8.98 1.17
CA ARG A 167 -7.34 -9.30 2.16
C ARG A 167 -7.69 -10.58 2.92
N TYR A 168 -6.70 -11.42 3.14
CA TYR A 168 -6.81 -12.60 3.98
C TYR A 168 -6.73 -12.21 5.47
N CYS A 169 -7.69 -12.72 6.29
CA CYS A 169 -7.65 -12.56 7.74
C CYS A 169 -7.02 -13.82 8.37
N PRO A 170 -5.82 -13.73 8.94
CA PRO A 170 -5.18 -14.85 9.62
C PRO A 170 -5.96 -15.32 10.85
N LYS A 171 -5.79 -16.59 11.23
CA LYS A 171 -6.53 -17.21 12.35
C LYS A 171 -6.20 -16.60 13.70
N ASP A 172 -4.99 -16.06 13.85
CA ASP A 172 -4.49 -15.47 15.10
C ASP A 172 -4.95 -14.00 15.28
N VAL A 173 -5.64 -13.42 14.29
CA VAL A 173 -6.21 -12.08 14.39
C VAL A 173 -7.58 -12.22 15.06
N ASP A 174 -7.69 -11.75 16.29
CA ASP A 174 -8.97 -11.73 17.00
C ASP A 174 -9.91 -10.71 16.36
N ALA A 175 -10.80 -11.22 15.52
CA ALA A 175 -11.81 -10.42 14.84
C ALA A 175 -12.81 -9.75 15.80
N SER A 176 -12.87 -10.17 17.07
CA SER A 176 -13.79 -9.62 18.08
C SER A 176 -13.33 -8.28 18.66
N HIS A 177 -12.04 -7.96 18.58
CA HIS A 177 -11.48 -6.66 19.02
C HIS A 177 -11.38 -5.63 17.88
N HIS A 178 -11.60 -6.05 16.67
CA HIS A 178 -11.62 -5.15 15.53
C HIS A 178 -13.08 -4.76 15.26
N ASN A 179 -13.48 -3.58 15.70
CA ASN A 179 -14.68 -2.94 15.20
C ASN A 179 -14.64 -3.02 13.67
N THR A 180 -15.33 -3.95 13.14
CA THR A 180 -15.98 -4.22 11.85
C THR A 180 -15.68 -3.32 10.64
N ASP A 181 -14.52 -2.75 10.56
CA ASP A 181 -14.06 -2.02 9.38
C ASP A 181 -13.22 -2.90 8.43
N ILE A 182 -13.32 -4.21 8.57
CA ILE A 182 -12.75 -5.15 7.62
C ILE A 182 -13.43 -4.91 6.28
N VAL A 183 -12.64 -4.50 5.29
CA VAL A 183 -13.08 -4.53 3.90
C VAL A 183 -13.39 -5.98 3.56
N THR A 184 -14.62 -6.39 3.83
CA THR A 184 -15.12 -7.62 3.24
C THR A 184 -15.12 -7.38 1.74
N PRO A 185 -14.45 -8.24 0.96
CA PRO A 185 -14.56 -8.16 -0.48
C PRO A 185 -16.04 -8.34 -0.78
N PHE A 186 -16.69 -7.26 -1.16
CA PHE A 186 -18.03 -7.37 -1.68
C PHE A 186 -17.93 -8.19 -2.94
N ALA A 187 -18.39 -9.45 -2.87
CA ALA A 187 -18.63 -10.24 -4.04
C ALA A 187 -19.56 -9.41 -4.92
N HIS A 188 -19.02 -8.90 -6.01
CA HIS A 188 -19.83 -8.20 -6.98
C HIS A 188 -20.87 -9.19 -7.51
N PRO A 189 -22.18 -8.92 -7.36
CA PRO A 189 -23.14 -9.66 -8.15
C PRO A 189 -22.76 -9.43 -9.61
N GLU A 190 -22.52 -10.50 -10.34
CA GLU A 190 -22.21 -10.46 -11.79
C GLU A 190 -23.28 -9.74 -12.63
N SER A 191 -24.40 -9.38 -12.01
CA SER A 191 -25.57 -8.76 -12.64
C SER A 191 -25.58 -7.23 -12.65
N VAL A 192 -24.64 -6.55 -11.97
CA VAL A 192 -24.61 -5.08 -12.06
C VAL A 192 -23.90 -4.72 -13.36
N THR A 193 -24.69 -4.45 -14.40
CA THR A 193 -24.24 -3.75 -15.62
C THR A 193 -23.80 -2.35 -15.23
N SER A 194 -22.56 -2.24 -14.71
CA SER A 194 -21.99 -0.94 -14.37
C SER A 194 -21.81 -0.18 -15.69
N LYS A 195 -22.51 0.93 -15.82
CA LYS A 195 -22.18 1.91 -16.88
C LYS A 195 -20.69 2.23 -16.72
N PRO A 196 -19.90 2.20 -17.81
CA PRO A 196 -18.49 2.53 -17.72
C PRO A 196 -18.37 3.99 -17.25
N TYR A 197 -17.57 4.22 -16.20
CA TYR A 197 -17.22 5.57 -15.79
C TYR A 197 -16.13 6.13 -16.73
N THR A 198 -16.03 7.45 -16.79
CA THR A 198 -14.92 8.10 -17.48
C THR A 198 -13.70 8.16 -16.58
N PHE A 199 -12.52 7.90 -17.16
CA PHE A 199 -11.24 8.04 -16.45
C PHE A 199 -10.39 9.06 -17.19
N GLY A 200 -9.99 10.11 -16.50
CA GLY A 200 -9.06 11.15 -16.95
C GLY A 200 -7.81 11.19 -16.07
N LEU A 201 -6.63 11.25 -16.72
CA LEU A 201 -5.39 11.49 -16.00
C LEU A 201 -4.56 12.53 -16.71
N LYS A 202 -4.13 13.55 -15.95
CA LYS A 202 -3.19 14.59 -16.38
C LYS A 202 -2.04 14.63 -15.39
N ALA A 203 -0.82 14.62 -15.90
CA ALA A 203 0.35 14.78 -15.07
C ALA A 203 1.24 15.91 -15.60
N LYS A 204 1.83 16.66 -14.66
CA LYS A 204 2.86 17.65 -14.96
C LYS A 204 4.12 17.24 -14.24
N VAL A 205 5.17 16.99 -14.98
CA VAL A 205 6.50 16.66 -14.46
C VAL A 205 7.38 17.89 -14.53
N GLN A 206 7.98 18.28 -13.41
CA GLN A 206 9.00 19.32 -13.30
C GLN A 206 10.28 18.67 -12.79
N GLY A 207 11.29 18.57 -13.64
CA GLY A 207 12.56 17.97 -13.27
C GLY A 207 13.46 18.93 -12.50
N GLY A 208 14.22 18.42 -11.54
CA GLY A 208 15.41 19.12 -11.06
C GLY A 208 16.57 19.06 -12.06
N HIS A 209 16.44 18.20 -13.08
CA HIS A 209 17.34 17.99 -14.22
C HIS A 209 16.53 17.74 -15.48
N ALA A 210 17.17 17.89 -16.64
CA ALA A 210 16.53 17.65 -17.92
C ALA A 210 15.97 16.22 -18.01
N LEU A 211 14.78 16.11 -18.55
CA LEU A 211 14.08 14.86 -18.81
C LEU A 211 14.72 14.18 -20.03
N ALA A 212 14.97 12.89 -19.92
CA ALA A 212 15.46 12.07 -21.03
C ALA A 212 14.32 11.30 -21.71
N ASN A 213 13.40 10.73 -20.92
CA ASN A 213 12.27 9.97 -21.43
C ASN A 213 11.17 9.83 -20.37
N ILE A 214 9.93 9.65 -20.83
CA ILE A 214 8.78 9.30 -19.98
C ILE A 214 7.98 8.21 -20.68
N VAL A 215 7.76 7.08 -20.00
CA VAL A 215 7.06 5.92 -20.55
C VAL A 215 6.14 5.27 -19.53
N SER A 216 5.15 4.52 -20.00
CA SER A 216 4.40 3.54 -19.21
C SER A 216 4.52 2.17 -19.88
N HIS A 217 4.42 1.10 -19.10
CA HIS A 217 4.46 -0.27 -19.64
C HIS A 217 3.07 -0.75 -20.12
N HIS A 218 2.01 -0.22 -19.51
CA HIS A 218 0.64 -0.69 -19.72
C HIS A 218 -0.24 0.33 -20.43
N ASP A 219 0.04 1.63 -20.24
CA ASP A 219 -0.80 2.71 -20.70
C ASP A 219 -0.14 3.51 -21.83
N ILE A 220 -0.96 4.01 -22.75
CA ILE A 220 -0.49 4.89 -23.82
C ILE A 220 -0.52 6.33 -23.31
N LEU A 221 0.67 6.92 -23.21
CA LEU A 221 0.87 8.28 -22.76
C LEU A 221 1.09 9.23 -23.93
N ILE A 222 0.45 10.39 -23.86
CA ILE A 222 0.73 11.54 -24.74
C ILE A 222 1.64 12.47 -23.93
N VAL A 223 2.91 12.55 -24.31
CA VAL A 223 3.93 13.34 -23.62
C VAL A 223 4.26 14.58 -24.44
N LYS A 224 4.14 15.76 -23.82
CA LYS A 224 4.49 17.06 -24.41
C LYS A 224 5.61 17.70 -23.58
N PRO A 225 6.88 17.54 -23.95
CA PRO A 225 7.99 18.15 -23.24
C PRO A 225 8.02 19.68 -23.53
N SER A 226 8.61 20.43 -22.59
CA SER A 226 8.99 21.83 -22.80
C SER A 226 10.23 21.93 -23.71
N ASP A 227 10.47 23.10 -24.28
CA ASP A 227 11.58 23.33 -25.23
C ASP A 227 12.97 23.07 -24.58
N ASP A 228 13.10 23.27 -23.28
CA ASP A 228 14.31 23.05 -22.50
C ASP A 228 14.39 21.63 -21.90
N ASN A 229 13.39 20.78 -22.14
CA ASN A 229 13.24 19.47 -21.53
C ASN A 229 13.25 19.45 -19.99
N MET A 230 13.06 20.59 -19.31
CA MET A 230 13.01 20.64 -17.85
C MET A 230 11.64 20.27 -17.30
N SER A 231 10.60 20.28 -18.13
CA SER A 231 9.26 19.88 -17.76
C SER A 231 8.55 19.14 -18.89
N ALA A 232 7.47 18.44 -18.54
CA ALA A 232 6.59 17.80 -19.51
C ALA A 232 5.16 17.79 -18.99
N GLU A 233 4.20 17.91 -19.90
CA GLU A 233 2.79 17.64 -19.66
C GLU A 233 2.44 16.27 -20.24
N ILE A 234 1.79 15.45 -19.43
CA ILE A 234 1.43 14.08 -19.77
C ILE A 234 -0.08 13.94 -19.65
N THR A 235 -0.69 13.34 -20.67
CA THR A 235 -2.10 12.95 -20.64
C THR A 235 -2.23 11.51 -21.08
N GLN A 236 -3.16 10.80 -20.47
CA GLN A 236 -3.51 9.47 -20.93
C GLN A 236 -4.47 9.57 -22.11
N GLU A 237 -4.35 8.66 -23.08
CA GLU A 237 -5.29 8.58 -24.20
C GLU A 237 -6.69 8.20 -23.69
N CYS A 238 -7.69 9.06 -23.96
CA CYS A 238 -9.05 8.89 -23.47
C CYS A 238 -9.67 7.55 -23.90
N GLY A 239 -10.38 6.89 -22.97
CA GLY A 239 -11.16 5.69 -23.24
C GLY A 239 -10.36 4.38 -23.31
N ARG A 240 -9.05 4.38 -23.06
CA ARG A 240 -8.20 3.18 -23.11
C ARG A 240 -7.78 2.63 -21.77
N PHE A 241 -7.97 3.36 -20.67
CA PHE A 241 -7.65 2.83 -19.34
C PHE A 241 -8.61 1.72 -18.94
N LYS A 242 -8.05 0.59 -18.56
CA LYS A 242 -8.79 -0.50 -17.94
C LYS A 242 -8.37 -0.58 -16.47
N PRO A 243 -9.29 -0.51 -15.50
CA PRO A 243 -8.96 -0.57 -14.08
C PRO A 243 -8.68 -2.00 -13.62
N ASP A 244 -7.86 -2.72 -14.38
CA ASP A 244 -7.42 -4.10 -14.11
C ASP A 244 -5.94 -4.16 -13.68
N HIS A 245 -5.26 -3.01 -13.67
CA HIS A 245 -3.87 -2.86 -13.26
C HIS A 245 -3.63 -1.49 -12.61
N ASP A 246 -2.57 -1.40 -11.78
CA ASP A 246 -2.14 -0.12 -11.22
C ASP A 246 -1.56 0.76 -12.33
N TRP A 247 -1.95 2.03 -12.33
CA TRP A 247 -1.42 2.97 -13.31
C TRP A 247 0.01 3.35 -12.95
N ASN A 248 0.95 3.25 -13.91
CA ASN A 248 2.35 3.55 -13.66
C ASN A 248 2.98 4.39 -14.76
N MET A 249 3.97 5.19 -14.35
CA MET A 249 4.80 6.01 -15.23
C MET A 249 6.25 5.96 -14.76
N LEU A 250 7.17 5.78 -15.69
CA LEU A 250 8.60 5.80 -15.49
C LEU A 250 9.20 7.06 -16.11
N ILE A 251 9.89 7.83 -15.29
CA ILE A 251 10.51 9.11 -15.67
C ILE A 251 12.02 8.91 -15.64
N TYR A 252 12.66 9.13 -16.77
CA TYR A 252 14.12 9.07 -16.89
C TYR A 252 14.67 10.50 -16.97
N TYR A 253 15.53 10.84 -16.02
CA TYR A 253 16.32 12.07 -16.06
C TYR A 253 17.66 11.83 -16.73
N GLN A 254 18.27 12.84 -17.34
CA GLN A 254 19.59 12.71 -17.97
C GLN A 254 20.69 12.34 -16.96
N ASN A 255 20.56 12.83 -15.73
CA ASN A 255 21.48 12.54 -14.62
C ASN A 255 20.70 11.99 -13.40
N PRO A 256 20.24 10.73 -13.42
CA PRO A 256 19.34 10.19 -12.38
C PRO A 256 20.04 10.03 -11.02
N TYR A 257 21.37 9.96 -11.00
CA TYR A 257 22.16 9.68 -9.79
C TYR A 257 22.74 10.93 -9.13
N LYS A 258 22.43 12.11 -9.65
CA LYS A 258 22.92 13.34 -9.02
C LYS A 258 22.19 13.62 -7.73
N THR A 259 22.95 13.79 -6.64
CA THR A 259 22.42 14.21 -5.35
C THR A 259 21.69 15.55 -5.49
N HIS A 260 20.54 15.67 -4.86
CA HIS A 260 19.69 16.83 -4.91
C HIS A 260 19.19 17.19 -3.52
N ILE A 261 19.46 18.42 -3.07
CA ILE A 261 19.05 18.88 -1.76
C ILE A 261 18.07 20.06 -1.95
N ILE A 262 16.87 19.90 -1.40
CA ILE A 262 15.81 20.90 -1.50
C ILE A 262 15.48 21.40 -0.11
N ARG A 263 15.40 22.73 0.07
CA ARG A 263 14.93 23.38 1.29
C ARG A 263 13.55 23.98 1.07
N GLU A 264 12.59 23.51 1.84
CA GLU A 264 11.25 24.10 1.93
C GLU A 264 11.16 24.96 3.19
N LYS A 265 10.75 26.21 3.03
CA LYS A 265 10.61 27.13 4.16
C LYS A 265 9.41 26.76 5.02
N GLY A 266 9.59 26.79 6.35
CA GLY A 266 8.51 26.62 7.31
C GLY A 266 7.53 27.78 7.34
N ASP A 267 6.42 27.59 8.04
CA ASP A 267 5.44 28.60 8.33
C ASP A 267 5.65 29.10 9.77
N ARG A 268 6.13 30.35 9.90
CA ARG A 268 6.46 30.95 11.20
C ARG A 268 5.26 31.13 12.13
N SER A 269 4.05 31.15 11.60
CA SER A 269 2.81 31.22 12.39
C SER A 269 2.41 29.87 12.99
N SER A 270 2.96 28.79 12.46
CA SER A 270 2.72 27.41 12.89
C SER A 270 3.60 26.97 14.05
N THR A 271 3.41 25.76 14.54
CA THR A 271 4.18 25.14 15.62
C THR A 271 4.86 23.86 15.15
N GLY A 272 5.80 23.33 15.94
CA GLY A 272 6.40 22.04 15.70
C GLY A 272 7.16 21.93 14.38
N LEU A 273 6.90 20.84 13.63
CA LEU A 273 7.54 20.57 12.34
C LEU A 273 7.24 21.65 11.30
N MET A 274 6.01 22.15 11.26
CA MET A 274 5.56 23.11 10.25
C MET A 274 6.23 24.49 10.39
N LYS A 275 6.75 24.84 11.59
CA LYS A 275 7.37 26.13 11.85
C LYS A 275 8.78 26.26 11.29
N ASP A 276 9.56 25.18 11.40
CA ASP A 276 10.98 25.16 11.03
C ASP A 276 11.13 24.90 9.53
N ASP A 277 12.29 25.24 8.98
CA ASP A 277 12.59 24.87 7.61
C ASP A 277 12.86 23.36 7.52
N LEU A 278 12.59 22.77 6.37
CA LEU A 278 12.83 21.36 6.11
C LEU A 278 13.74 21.17 4.90
N LEU A 279 14.78 20.36 5.06
CA LEU A 279 15.57 19.88 3.94
C LEU A 279 15.11 18.48 3.56
N MET A 280 14.98 18.22 2.27
CA MET A 280 14.92 16.90 1.69
C MET A 280 16.24 16.62 1.01
N VAL A 281 16.95 15.61 1.49
CA VAL A 281 18.25 15.20 0.97
C VAL A 281 18.07 13.93 0.19
N ASN A 282 18.16 14.03 -1.13
CA ASN A 282 18.15 12.89 -2.02
C ASN A 282 19.58 12.45 -2.29
N LEU A 283 19.94 11.28 -1.78
CA LEU A 283 21.27 10.72 -1.91
C LEU A 283 21.26 9.52 -2.85
N HIS A 284 22.24 9.48 -3.73
CA HIS A 284 22.61 8.29 -4.46
C HIS A 284 24.05 7.96 -4.12
N PRO A 285 24.31 7.13 -3.11
CA PRO A 285 25.68 6.87 -2.68
C PRO A 285 26.44 6.10 -3.75
N GLU A 286 27.51 6.69 -4.26
CA GLU A 286 28.53 6.00 -5.04
C GLU A 286 29.36 5.17 -4.06
N LEU A 287 29.19 3.86 -4.10
CA LEU A 287 30.00 2.96 -3.30
C LEU A 287 31.14 2.39 -4.17
N PRO A 288 32.34 2.18 -3.58
CA PRO A 288 33.43 1.51 -4.29
C PRO A 288 32.98 0.14 -4.78
N GLU A 289 33.60 -0.36 -5.86
CA GLU A 289 33.32 -1.71 -6.34
C GLU A 289 33.42 -2.70 -5.18
N GLN A 290 32.28 -3.31 -4.84
CA GLN A 290 32.19 -4.18 -3.69
C GLN A 290 32.49 -5.61 -4.11
N SER A 291 33.29 -6.31 -3.32
CA SER A 291 33.36 -7.75 -3.39
C SER A 291 32.08 -8.38 -2.89
N TYR A 292 31.56 -9.34 -3.63
CA TYR A 292 30.41 -10.13 -3.17
C TYR A 292 30.84 -11.03 -2.00
N SER A 293 30.10 -10.96 -0.89
CA SER A 293 30.28 -11.90 0.20
C SER A 293 29.72 -13.27 -0.21
N HIS A 294 30.54 -14.31 -0.17
CA HIS A 294 30.09 -15.69 -0.37
C HIS A 294 29.51 -16.33 0.89
N ARG A 295 29.61 -15.65 2.05
CA ARG A 295 29.15 -16.15 3.34
C ARG A 295 27.75 -15.66 3.66
N ASN A 296 26.77 -16.10 2.86
CA ASN A 296 25.36 -15.79 3.06
C ASN A 296 24.56 -17.08 3.30
N GLU A 297 23.61 -17.01 4.24
CA GLU A 297 22.53 -17.97 4.41
C GLU A 297 21.26 -17.33 3.82
N VAL A 298 20.76 -17.86 2.70
CA VAL A 298 19.61 -17.30 1.97
C VAL A 298 18.38 -18.19 2.17
N ILE A 299 17.33 -17.66 2.77
CA ILE A 299 16.06 -18.36 2.98
C ILE A 299 15.00 -17.77 2.07
N PHE A 300 14.52 -18.55 1.12
CA PHE A 300 13.42 -18.19 0.24
C PHE A 300 12.10 -18.54 0.93
N VAL A 301 11.20 -17.57 1.04
CA VAL A 301 9.86 -17.76 1.61
C VAL A 301 8.85 -17.49 0.50
N VAL A 302 8.20 -18.54 0.01
CA VAL A 302 7.38 -18.51 -1.21
C VAL A 302 5.92 -18.69 -0.87
N ASP A 303 5.13 -17.69 -1.21
CA ASP A 303 3.69 -17.71 -1.08
C ASP A 303 3.06 -18.67 -2.11
N ARG A 304 2.28 -19.64 -1.61
CA ARG A 304 1.48 -20.60 -2.39
C ARG A 304 0.00 -20.50 -2.03
N SER A 305 -0.43 -19.37 -1.52
CA SER A 305 -1.84 -19.09 -1.23
C SER A 305 -2.68 -19.06 -2.50
N GLY A 306 -4.00 -19.15 -2.33
CA GLY A 306 -4.95 -19.15 -3.44
C GLY A 306 -4.93 -17.87 -4.28
N SER A 307 -4.61 -16.72 -3.67
CA SER A 307 -4.49 -15.42 -4.36
C SER A 307 -3.33 -15.37 -5.37
N MET A 308 -2.33 -16.21 -5.17
CA MET A 308 -1.17 -16.36 -6.08
C MET A 308 -1.48 -17.13 -7.37
N GLN A 309 -2.73 -17.58 -7.60
CA GLN A 309 -3.08 -18.39 -8.76
C GLN A 309 -2.81 -17.69 -10.10
N GLY A 310 -2.47 -18.46 -11.14
CA GLY A 310 -2.27 -17.99 -12.51
C GLY A 310 -0.90 -17.33 -12.71
N GLU A 311 -0.90 -16.16 -13.31
CA GLU A 311 0.33 -15.45 -13.73
C GLU A 311 1.19 -14.98 -12.55
N LYS A 312 0.58 -14.68 -11.39
CA LYS A 312 1.32 -14.37 -10.16
C LYS A 312 2.23 -15.54 -9.76
N MET A 313 1.70 -16.77 -9.75
CA MET A 313 2.49 -17.97 -9.44
C MET A 313 3.58 -18.22 -10.47
N GLN A 314 3.32 -17.98 -11.74
CA GLN A 314 4.34 -18.07 -12.79
C GLN A 314 5.47 -17.06 -12.57
N SER A 315 5.14 -15.83 -12.21
CA SER A 315 6.12 -14.78 -11.87
C SER A 315 6.93 -15.16 -10.64
N ALA A 316 6.29 -15.72 -9.58
CA ALA A 316 6.96 -16.22 -8.39
C ALA A 316 7.96 -17.34 -8.70
N ARG A 317 7.56 -18.30 -9.51
CA ARG A 317 8.42 -19.41 -9.96
C ARG A 317 9.62 -18.90 -10.76
N THR A 318 9.38 -18.01 -11.73
CA THR A 318 10.47 -17.42 -12.53
C THR A 318 11.44 -16.63 -11.65
N THR A 319 10.91 -15.84 -10.70
CA THR A 319 11.70 -15.09 -9.72
C THR A 319 12.56 -16.03 -8.88
N LEU A 320 11.95 -17.05 -8.28
CA LEU A 320 12.68 -18.04 -7.48
C LEU A 320 13.78 -18.73 -8.28
N LEU A 321 13.50 -19.14 -9.52
CA LEU A 321 14.51 -19.78 -10.39
C LEU A 321 15.70 -18.87 -10.68
N LEU A 322 15.44 -17.60 -10.96
CA LEU A 322 16.49 -16.62 -11.20
C LEU A 322 17.38 -16.43 -9.95
N PHE A 323 16.77 -16.33 -8.76
CA PHE A 323 17.52 -16.25 -7.52
C PHE A 323 18.35 -17.50 -7.25
N LEU A 324 17.76 -18.69 -7.34
CA LEU A 324 18.44 -19.97 -7.12
C LEU A 324 19.67 -20.11 -8.02
N LYS A 325 19.54 -19.76 -9.31
CA LYS A 325 20.66 -19.81 -10.27
C LYS A 325 21.70 -18.70 -10.10
N SER A 326 21.39 -17.68 -9.31
CA SER A 326 22.29 -16.55 -9.06
C SER A 326 23.04 -16.66 -7.74
N LEU A 327 22.76 -17.68 -6.92
CA LEU A 327 23.47 -17.91 -5.68
C LEU A 327 24.95 -18.29 -5.95
N PRO A 328 25.90 -17.69 -5.22
CA PRO A 328 27.29 -18.09 -5.33
C PRO A 328 27.55 -19.43 -4.63
N THR A 329 28.56 -20.15 -5.09
CA THR A 329 29.06 -21.36 -4.40
C THR A 329 29.56 -21.01 -3.00
N GLY A 330 29.34 -21.93 -2.04
CA GLY A 330 29.76 -21.74 -0.64
C GLY A 330 28.77 -20.95 0.22
N CYS A 331 27.60 -20.57 -0.29
CA CYS A 331 26.48 -20.07 0.52
C CYS A 331 25.61 -21.24 1.02
N TYR A 332 24.79 -20.99 2.04
CA TYR A 332 23.75 -21.89 2.51
C TYR A 332 22.40 -21.37 2.05
N PHE A 333 21.45 -22.27 1.80
CA PHE A 333 20.08 -21.86 1.45
C PHE A 333 19.02 -22.83 1.94
N ASN A 334 17.77 -22.34 2.00
CA ASN A 334 16.56 -23.15 2.17
C ASN A 334 15.41 -22.52 1.39
N VAL A 335 14.37 -23.31 1.10
CA VAL A 335 13.12 -22.84 0.50
C VAL A 335 11.98 -23.25 1.42
N ILE A 336 11.20 -22.27 1.86
CA ILE A 336 10.02 -22.45 2.68
C ILE A 336 8.82 -22.02 1.86
N CYS A 337 7.90 -22.94 1.60
CA CYS A 337 6.63 -22.65 0.95
C CYS A 337 5.55 -22.48 2.00
N PHE A 338 4.66 -21.49 1.86
CA PHE A 338 3.59 -21.27 2.81
C PHE A 338 2.25 -20.94 2.15
N GLY A 339 1.19 -21.16 2.92
CA GLY A 339 -0.20 -20.84 2.66
C GLY A 339 -0.94 -20.91 4.00
N SER A 340 -1.97 -21.75 4.16
CA SER A 340 -2.58 -22.04 5.48
C SER A 340 -1.66 -22.79 6.44
N THR A 341 -0.61 -23.42 5.93
CA THR A 341 0.48 -24.09 6.63
C THR A 341 1.79 -23.76 5.91
N TYR A 342 2.91 -24.27 6.41
CA TYR A 342 4.18 -24.13 5.71
C TYR A 342 4.95 -25.45 5.63
N SER A 343 5.85 -25.54 4.65
CA SER A 343 6.75 -26.67 4.43
C SER A 343 8.15 -26.18 4.08
N LEU A 344 9.16 -26.95 4.47
CA LEU A 344 10.57 -26.65 4.22
C LEU A 344 11.14 -27.64 3.19
N LEU A 345 11.98 -27.15 2.28
CA LEU A 345 12.75 -28.01 1.38
C LEU A 345 13.75 -28.86 2.18
N PHE A 346 14.46 -28.21 3.12
CA PHE A 346 15.40 -28.87 4.02
C PHE A 346 14.91 -28.76 5.47
N PRO A 347 14.23 -29.78 6.01
CA PRO A 347 13.67 -29.72 7.37
C PRO A 347 14.72 -29.57 8.48
N SER A 348 15.95 -30.03 8.26
CA SER A 348 17.06 -29.93 9.21
C SER A 348 17.74 -28.56 9.24
N GLY A 349 17.26 -27.57 8.51
CA GLY A 349 17.83 -26.24 8.35
C GLY A 349 18.51 -26.04 6.99
N SER A 350 19.11 -24.86 6.78
CA SER A 350 19.74 -24.52 5.50
C SER A 350 20.88 -25.46 5.15
N GLU A 351 20.95 -25.91 3.89
CA GLU A 351 22.02 -26.74 3.33
C GLU A 351 22.96 -25.92 2.44
N GLU A 352 24.20 -26.39 2.26
CA GLU A 352 25.16 -25.75 1.40
C GLU A 352 24.70 -25.78 -0.07
N TYR A 353 24.94 -24.69 -0.81
CA TYR A 353 24.61 -24.60 -2.22
C TYR A 353 25.58 -25.43 -3.06
N THR A 354 25.13 -26.60 -3.47
CA THR A 354 25.83 -27.56 -4.30
C THR A 354 24.95 -27.97 -5.48
N GLU A 355 25.50 -28.66 -6.46
CA GLU A 355 24.72 -29.18 -7.59
C GLU A 355 23.56 -30.08 -7.12
N GLN A 356 23.80 -30.95 -6.14
CA GLN A 356 22.79 -31.87 -5.59
C GLN A 356 21.66 -31.12 -4.85
N THR A 357 21.99 -30.10 -4.04
CA THR A 357 20.98 -29.32 -3.32
C THR A 357 20.20 -28.39 -4.25
N LEU A 358 20.86 -27.89 -5.32
CA LEU A 358 20.18 -27.14 -6.36
C LEU A 358 19.19 -28.04 -7.14
N GLU A 359 19.55 -29.29 -7.46
CA GLU A 359 18.67 -30.24 -8.15
C GLU A 359 17.39 -30.46 -7.34
N LYS A 360 17.47 -30.68 -6.02
CA LYS A 360 16.30 -30.79 -5.13
C LYS A 360 15.45 -29.51 -5.15
N ALA A 361 16.07 -28.33 -5.17
CA ALA A 361 15.36 -27.07 -5.25
C ALA A 361 14.66 -26.86 -6.60
N LEU A 362 15.24 -27.33 -7.69
CA LEU A 362 14.62 -27.32 -9.01
C LEU A 362 13.44 -28.31 -9.11
N GLU A 363 13.53 -29.48 -8.48
CA GLU A 363 12.40 -30.41 -8.37
C GLU A 363 11.22 -29.75 -7.61
N LEU A 364 11.50 -29.12 -6.46
CA LEU A 364 10.48 -28.36 -5.74
C LEU A 364 9.92 -27.24 -6.63
N HIS A 365 10.76 -26.45 -7.29
CA HIS A 365 10.36 -25.37 -8.18
C HIS A 365 9.36 -25.84 -9.25
N HIS A 366 9.55 -27.03 -9.83
CA HIS A 366 8.62 -27.60 -10.82
C HIS A 366 7.25 -27.96 -10.23
N SER A 367 7.20 -28.30 -8.95
CA SER A 367 5.98 -28.68 -8.23
C SER A 367 5.22 -27.51 -7.58
N ILE A 368 5.81 -26.32 -7.50
CA ILE A 368 5.19 -25.15 -6.87
C ILE A 368 3.92 -24.74 -7.63
N SER A 369 2.80 -24.65 -6.91
CA SER A 369 1.48 -24.20 -7.38
C SER A 369 0.76 -23.47 -6.25
N ALA A 370 -0.30 -22.72 -6.58
CA ALA A 370 -1.11 -21.99 -5.59
C ALA A 370 -2.14 -22.94 -4.95
N ASP A 371 -1.69 -23.88 -4.14
CA ASP A 371 -2.47 -25.01 -3.62
C ASP A 371 -2.44 -25.13 -2.08
N MET A 372 -1.87 -24.14 -1.37
CA MET A 372 -1.75 -24.18 0.09
C MET A 372 -2.80 -23.31 0.84
N GLY A 373 -3.82 -22.82 0.14
CA GLY A 373 -5.00 -22.17 0.74
C GLY A 373 -4.78 -20.72 1.15
N GLY A 374 -4.89 -20.40 2.46
CA GLY A 374 -4.75 -19.04 3.00
C GLY A 374 -3.31 -18.54 3.02
N THR A 375 -3.08 -17.36 3.66
CA THR A 375 -1.78 -16.65 3.61
C THR A 375 -1.26 -16.40 5.02
N GLU A 376 -0.74 -17.44 5.70
CA GLU A 376 -0.21 -17.38 7.07
C GLU A 376 1.30 -17.03 7.08
N ILE A 377 1.66 -15.79 6.75
CA ILE A 377 3.07 -15.35 6.66
C ILE A 377 3.79 -15.41 8.01
N LEU A 378 3.10 -15.11 9.11
CA LEU A 378 3.72 -14.97 10.42
C LEU A 378 4.35 -16.28 10.93
N GLN A 379 3.73 -17.43 10.61
CA GLN A 379 4.19 -18.73 11.09
C GLN A 379 5.56 -19.15 10.51
N PRO A 380 5.78 -19.14 9.18
CA PRO A 380 7.10 -19.43 8.63
C PRO A 380 8.17 -18.44 9.09
N MET A 381 7.83 -17.15 9.27
CA MET A 381 8.78 -16.16 9.79
C MET A 381 9.17 -16.45 11.24
N LYS A 382 8.21 -16.80 12.13
CA LYS A 382 8.51 -17.26 13.50
C LYS A 382 9.41 -18.49 13.49
N HIS A 383 9.16 -19.46 12.60
CA HIS A 383 10.01 -20.65 12.47
C HIS A 383 11.45 -20.29 12.10
N ILE A 384 11.64 -19.40 11.12
CA ILE A 384 12.98 -18.95 10.69
C ILE A 384 13.74 -18.32 11.88
N TYR A 385 13.09 -17.40 12.61
CA TYR A 385 13.72 -16.69 13.72
C TYR A 385 13.92 -17.55 14.97
N SER A 386 13.17 -18.65 15.11
CA SER A 386 13.41 -19.64 16.19
C SER A 386 14.67 -20.50 15.96
N THR A 387 15.18 -20.51 14.73
CA THR A 387 16.38 -21.25 14.35
C THR A 387 17.57 -20.29 14.26
N PRO A 388 18.67 -20.50 15.00
CA PRO A 388 19.83 -19.61 14.93
C PRO A 388 20.44 -19.59 13.51
N PRO A 389 20.99 -18.44 13.06
CA PRO A 389 21.69 -18.34 11.79
C PRO A 389 22.89 -19.30 11.73
N LYS A 390 23.30 -19.70 10.53
CA LYS A 390 24.52 -20.49 10.32
C LYS A 390 25.73 -19.69 10.82
N PRO A 391 26.57 -20.26 11.72
CA PRO A 391 27.71 -19.55 12.29
C PRO A 391 28.66 -19.00 11.21
N GLY A 392 28.92 -17.71 11.25
CA GLY A 392 29.80 -17.01 10.30
C GLY A 392 29.15 -16.68 8.93
N PHE A 393 27.84 -16.84 8.80
CA PHE A 393 27.07 -16.48 7.61
C PHE A 393 26.04 -15.40 7.95
N ALA A 394 25.91 -14.40 7.07
CA ALA A 394 24.87 -13.38 7.18
C ALA A 394 23.54 -13.95 6.65
N ARG A 395 22.50 -13.95 7.51
CA ARG A 395 21.17 -14.45 7.10
C ARG A 395 20.43 -13.42 6.28
N GLN A 396 19.89 -13.87 5.14
CA GLN A 396 19.06 -13.10 4.23
C GLN A 396 17.75 -13.84 4.01
N ILE A 397 16.62 -13.18 4.14
CA ILE A 397 15.31 -13.72 3.80
C ILE A 397 14.83 -13.05 2.54
N LEU A 398 14.33 -13.82 1.58
CA LEU A 398 13.62 -13.33 0.41
C LEU A 398 12.18 -13.82 0.45
N LEU A 399 11.26 -12.90 0.70
CA LEU A 399 9.82 -13.16 0.70
C LEU A 399 9.23 -12.87 -0.69
N LEU A 400 8.55 -13.85 -1.28
CA LEU A 400 7.81 -13.75 -2.54
C LEU A 400 6.32 -13.90 -2.24
N THR A 401 5.52 -12.83 -2.37
CA THR A 401 4.09 -12.83 -2.01
C THR A 401 3.34 -11.74 -2.76
N ASP A 402 2.03 -11.85 -2.89
CA ASP A 402 1.15 -10.73 -3.25
C ASP A 402 0.71 -9.91 -2.03
N GLY A 403 1.03 -10.38 -0.81
CA GLY A 403 0.90 -9.63 0.42
C GLY A 403 -0.53 -9.28 0.84
N GLU A 404 -1.51 -10.02 0.38
CA GLU A 404 -2.93 -9.74 0.63
C GLU A 404 -3.37 -10.22 2.03
N VAL A 405 -2.79 -9.66 3.12
CA VAL A 405 -3.07 -10.04 4.52
C VAL A 405 -3.37 -8.83 5.41
N PHE A 406 -4.11 -9.05 6.50
CA PHE A 406 -4.43 -7.99 7.47
C PHE A 406 -3.42 -7.84 8.62
N ASN A 407 -2.65 -8.87 8.93
CA ASN A 407 -1.71 -8.84 10.07
C ASN A 407 -0.31 -8.29 9.74
N VAL A 408 -0.25 -7.30 8.86
CA VAL A 408 0.99 -6.68 8.36
C VAL A 408 1.87 -6.18 9.51
N ASP A 409 1.28 -5.54 10.53
CA ASP A 409 2.04 -4.96 11.63
C ASP A 409 2.69 -6.02 12.52
N GLN A 410 2.02 -7.14 12.75
CA GLN A 410 2.63 -8.26 13.48
C GLN A 410 3.85 -8.83 12.75
N VAL A 411 3.79 -8.89 11.41
CA VAL A 411 4.92 -9.33 10.60
C VAL A 411 6.06 -8.31 10.66
N LYS A 412 5.76 -7.00 10.53
CA LYS A 412 6.74 -5.91 10.63
C LYS A 412 7.43 -5.89 12.00
N GLU A 413 6.66 -6.00 13.07
CA GLU A 413 7.17 -6.05 14.44
C GLU A 413 8.11 -7.26 14.66
N LEU A 414 7.71 -8.46 14.22
CA LEU A 414 8.55 -9.64 14.29
C LEU A 414 9.86 -9.45 13.55
N VAL A 415 9.80 -8.93 12.33
CA VAL A 415 10.97 -8.69 11.46
C VAL A 415 11.88 -7.62 12.06
N SER A 416 11.34 -6.52 12.57
CA SER A 416 12.11 -5.43 13.19
C SER A 416 12.92 -5.91 14.41
N ARG A 417 12.34 -6.76 15.27
CA ARG A 417 13.04 -7.34 16.41
C ARG A 417 14.31 -8.13 16.03
N HIS A 418 14.33 -8.70 14.82
CA HIS A 418 15.43 -9.52 14.31
C HIS A 418 16.28 -8.83 13.23
N ALA A 419 16.05 -7.54 12.98
CA ALA A 419 16.75 -6.79 11.93
C ALA A 419 18.26 -6.64 12.16
N HIS A 420 18.73 -6.82 13.41
CA HIS A 420 20.14 -6.79 13.78
C HIS A 420 20.93 -8.02 13.30
N GLU A 421 20.26 -9.15 13.04
CA GLU A 421 20.90 -10.43 12.65
C GLU A 421 20.44 -10.94 11.27
N THR A 422 19.33 -10.42 10.73
CA THR A 422 18.72 -10.92 9.51
C THR A 422 18.17 -9.77 8.67
N ARG A 423 18.53 -9.72 7.40
CA ARG A 423 17.92 -8.78 6.44
C ARG A 423 16.75 -9.44 5.70
N VAL A 424 15.70 -8.68 5.43
CA VAL A 424 14.51 -9.19 4.72
C VAL A 424 14.28 -8.42 3.43
N PHE A 425 14.33 -9.12 2.32
CA PHE A 425 14.01 -8.62 0.99
C PHE A 425 12.63 -9.12 0.58
N VAL A 426 11.84 -8.29 -0.07
CA VAL A 426 10.48 -8.66 -0.44
C VAL A 426 10.22 -8.40 -1.92
N VAL A 427 9.64 -9.37 -2.59
CA VAL A 427 9.11 -9.22 -3.95
C VAL A 427 7.61 -9.28 -3.89
N GLY A 428 6.96 -8.15 -4.12
CA GLY A 428 5.51 -8.06 -4.28
C GLY A 428 5.11 -8.46 -5.70
N ILE A 429 4.16 -9.37 -5.83
CA ILE A 429 3.81 -9.98 -7.12
C ILE A 429 2.38 -9.61 -7.52
N GLY A 430 2.25 -8.98 -8.67
CA GLY A 430 0.97 -8.63 -9.28
C GLY A 430 0.43 -7.25 -8.89
N HIS A 431 -0.58 -6.82 -9.64
CA HIS A 431 -1.30 -5.58 -9.36
C HIS A 431 -2.18 -5.74 -8.12
N GLY A 432 -2.29 -4.67 -7.33
CA GLY A 432 -3.03 -4.69 -6.06
C GLY A 432 -2.33 -5.42 -4.92
N ALA A 433 -1.07 -5.85 -5.09
CA ALA A 433 -0.28 -6.38 -3.98
C ALA A 433 -0.09 -5.32 -2.88
N SER A 434 -0.10 -5.76 -1.60
CA SER A 434 -0.02 -4.86 -0.46
C SER A 434 1.30 -4.11 -0.40
N THR A 435 1.26 -2.80 -0.65
CA THR A 435 2.44 -1.94 -0.50
C THR A 435 2.88 -1.84 0.96
N ALA A 436 1.93 -1.89 1.90
CA ALA A 436 2.18 -1.90 3.33
C ALA A 436 2.98 -3.13 3.78
N LEU A 437 2.65 -4.32 3.27
CA LEU A 437 3.43 -5.52 3.55
C LEU A 437 4.77 -5.47 2.83
N VAL A 438 4.76 -5.28 1.51
CA VAL A 438 5.96 -5.42 0.66
C VAL A 438 7.04 -4.43 1.05
N HIS A 439 6.69 -3.15 1.14
CA HIS A 439 7.66 -2.11 1.51
C HIS A 439 7.89 -2.01 3.01
N GLY A 440 6.83 -2.20 3.82
CA GLY A 440 6.91 -2.13 5.28
C GLY A 440 7.78 -3.22 5.87
N VAL A 441 7.61 -4.48 5.42
CA VAL A 441 8.43 -5.62 5.90
C VAL A 441 9.88 -5.50 5.43
N ALA A 442 10.13 -5.11 4.17
CA ALA A 442 11.49 -4.90 3.69
C ALA A 442 12.21 -3.78 4.48
N ARG A 443 11.49 -2.69 4.77
CA ARG A 443 12.02 -1.58 5.59
C ARG A 443 12.33 -2.05 7.01
N ALA A 444 11.38 -2.72 7.66
CA ALA A 444 11.55 -3.24 9.02
C ALA A 444 12.70 -4.25 9.12
N GLY A 445 12.94 -5.04 8.07
CA GLY A 445 14.04 -6.01 7.98
C GLY A 445 15.31 -5.47 7.34
N HIS A 446 15.47 -4.15 7.24
CA HIS A 446 16.67 -3.52 6.70
C HIS A 446 17.09 -4.03 5.31
N GLY A 447 16.13 -4.44 4.48
CA GLY A 447 16.36 -4.89 3.11
C GLY A 447 15.70 -3.97 2.09
N LEU A 448 15.32 -4.57 0.96
CA LEU A 448 14.75 -3.85 -0.17
C LEU A 448 13.50 -4.56 -0.67
N ALA A 449 12.60 -3.79 -1.25
CA ALA A 449 11.40 -4.28 -1.89
C ALA A 449 11.37 -3.98 -3.38
N GLU A 450 10.85 -4.92 -4.16
CA GLU A 450 10.55 -4.71 -5.58
C GLU A 450 9.15 -5.21 -5.90
N MET A 451 8.41 -4.43 -6.71
CA MET A 451 7.11 -4.85 -7.24
C MET A 451 7.31 -5.45 -8.62
N VAL A 452 6.75 -6.63 -8.84
CA VAL A 452 6.83 -7.38 -10.10
C VAL A 452 5.43 -7.49 -10.71
N TYR A 453 5.28 -6.93 -11.91
CA TYR A 453 4.08 -7.04 -12.73
C TYR A 453 4.34 -7.95 -13.93
N GLN A 454 3.30 -8.47 -14.55
CA GLN A 454 3.36 -9.56 -15.56
C GLN A 454 4.32 -9.36 -16.74
N GLN A 455 4.58 -8.15 -17.17
CA GLN A 455 5.37 -7.87 -18.38
C GLN A 455 6.66 -7.10 -18.10
N ASP A 456 7.02 -6.97 -16.84
CA ASP A 456 8.19 -6.23 -16.44
C ASP A 456 9.49 -6.91 -16.84
N LYS A 457 10.56 -6.12 -16.91
CA LYS A 457 11.94 -6.60 -17.00
C LYS A 457 12.33 -7.35 -15.72
N LEU A 458 11.62 -8.44 -15.42
CA LEU A 458 11.74 -9.27 -14.21
C LEU A 458 13.20 -9.60 -13.90
N GLN A 459 13.96 -10.00 -14.92
CA GLN A 459 15.38 -10.36 -14.76
C GLN A 459 16.20 -9.20 -14.20
N LEU A 460 16.00 -7.97 -14.67
CA LEU A 460 16.76 -6.80 -14.19
C LEU A 460 16.42 -6.49 -12.73
N LYS A 461 15.15 -6.55 -12.35
CA LYS A 461 14.69 -6.33 -10.97
C LYS A 461 15.25 -7.38 -10.02
N VAL A 462 15.15 -8.65 -10.40
CA VAL A 462 15.65 -9.78 -9.62
C VAL A 462 17.18 -9.66 -9.46
N MET A 463 17.93 -9.37 -10.53
CA MET A 463 19.38 -9.22 -10.46
C MET A 463 19.80 -8.01 -9.60
N GLY A 464 19.01 -6.94 -9.60
CA GLY A 464 19.21 -5.80 -8.69
C GLY A 464 19.08 -6.19 -7.22
N LEU A 465 18.06 -6.98 -6.87
CA LEU A 465 17.88 -7.51 -5.52
C LEU A 465 18.97 -8.51 -5.13
N VAL A 466 19.33 -9.46 -6.02
CA VAL A 466 20.44 -10.40 -5.81
C VAL A 466 21.73 -9.66 -5.48
N ARG A 467 22.04 -8.63 -6.28
CA ARG A 467 23.21 -7.79 -6.03
C ARG A 467 23.17 -7.19 -4.63
N SER A 468 22.06 -6.59 -4.24
CA SER A 468 21.89 -5.96 -2.91
C SER A 468 21.91 -6.97 -1.76
N MET A 469 21.40 -8.19 -1.97
CA MET A 469 21.47 -9.28 -0.98
C MET A 469 22.90 -9.76 -0.74
N LEU A 470 23.69 -9.86 -1.79
CA LEU A 470 25.04 -10.42 -1.74
C LEU A 470 26.13 -9.37 -1.46
N GLN A 471 25.79 -8.07 -1.58
CA GLN A 471 26.71 -6.97 -1.27
C GLN A 471 26.72 -6.63 0.21
N ASP A 472 27.87 -6.15 0.69
CA ASP A 472 27.95 -5.53 2.00
C ASP A 472 27.16 -4.22 2.00
N SER A 473 26.36 -4.01 3.05
CA SER A 473 25.69 -2.74 3.28
C SER A 473 26.67 -1.74 3.91
N VAL A 474 26.36 -0.46 3.77
CA VAL A 474 27.11 0.57 4.51
C VAL A 474 26.77 0.44 6.00
N GLN A 475 27.80 0.23 6.81
CA GLN A 475 27.72 0.17 8.26
C GLN A 475 28.05 1.54 8.86
N ASP A 476 27.65 1.77 10.11
CA ASP A 476 27.96 2.97 10.89
C ASP A 476 27.66 4.27 10.13
N VAL A 477 26.50 4.29 9.46
CA VAL A 477 26.07 5.47 8.70
C VAL A 477 25.85 6.62 9.66
N SER A 478 26.49 7.74 9.39
CA SER A 478 26.28 8.99 10.12
C SER A 478 26.08 10.15 9.17
N VAL A 479 25.18 11.07 9.56
CA VAL A 479 24.95 12.33 8.84
C VAL A 479 25.31 13.46 9.79
N THR A 480 26.29 14.25 9.41
CA THR A 480 26.74 15.42 10.19
C THR A 480 26.45 16.71 9.44
N PHE A 481 26.15 17.75 10.19
CA PHE A 481 25.76 19.05 9.66
C PHE A 481 26.70 20.13 10.21
N ASP A 482 27.32 20.90 9.31
CA ASP A 482 27.96 22.16 9.67
C ASP A 482 26.94 23.28 9.51
N VAL A 483 26.50 23.84 10.63
CA VAL A 483 25.40 24.79 10.70
C VAL A 483 25.71 25.95 11.62
N GLU A 484 25.14 27.13 11.32
CA GLU A 484 25.29 28.31 12.14
C GLU A 484 23.91 28.97 12.42
N PRO A 485 23.51 29.17 13.72
CA PRO A 485 24.17 28.71 14.93
C PRO A 485 24.17 27.20 15.08
N PRO A 486 25.11 26.59 15.83
CA PRO A 486 25.17 25.15 16.02
C PRO A 486 23.96 24.60 16.80
N GLY A 487 23.47 23.45 16.42
CA GLY A 487 22.41 22.68 17.10
C GLY A 487 21.01 22.86 16.50
N GLY A 488 20.05 22.16 17.10
CA GLY A 488 18.64 22.22 16.72
C GLY A 488 18.24 21.36 15.51
N ILE A 489 19.19 20.70 14.87
CA ILE A 489 18.93 19.83 13.72
C ILE A 489 18.32 18.50 14.17
N LYS A 490 17.29 18.04 13.45
CA LYS A 490 16.68 16.72 13.66
C LYS A 490 16.50 15.99 12.35
N LEU A 491 16.98 14.74 12.30
CA LEU A 491 16.75 13.82 11.18
C LEU A 491 15.38 13.17 11.30
N ILE A 492 14.77 12.92 10.15
CA ILE A 492 13.51 12.19 9.98
C ILE A 492 13.67 11.23 8.78
N PRO A 493 13.51 9.92 8.96
CA PRO A 493 13.39 9.22 10.24
C PRO A 493 14.67 9.36 11.09
N LYS A 494 14.54 9.15 12.40
CA LYS A 494 15.68 9.20 13.34
C LYS A 494 16.65 8.04 13.08
N THR A 495 16.08 6.86 12.80
CA THR A 495 16.84 5.67 12.42
C THR A 495 17.14 5.71 10.94
N LEU A 496 18.42 5.85 10.59
CA LEU A 496 18.83 5.89 9.19
C LEU A 496 18.59 4.52 8.53
N PRO A 497 17.96 4.50 7.34
CA PRO A 497 17.82 3.26 6.60
C PRO A 497 19.18 2.75 6.15
N ILE A 498 19.31 1.43 6.00
CA ILE A 498 20.54 0.83 5.50
C ILE A 498 20.79 1.26 4.06
N ILE A 499 22.01 1.68 3.81
CA ILE A 499 22.47 2.14 2.50
C ILE A 499 23.10 0.98 1.75
N PHE A 500 22.63 0.76 0.53
CA PHE A 500 23.20 -0.20 -0.43
C PHE A 500 23.74 0.53 -1.66
N GLY A 501 24.70 -0.08 -2.34
CA GLY A 501 25.18 0.42 -3.63
C GLY A 501 24.07 0.49 -4.67
N GLY A 502 23.94 1.62 -5.34
CA GLY A 502 22.94 1.84 -6.38
C GLY A 502 21.51 2.06 -5.85
N LYS A 503 21.34 2.31 -4.56
CA LYS A 503 20.04 2.63 -3.97
C LYS A 503 19.91 4.10 -3.65
N HIS A 504 18.78 4.65 -4.04
CA HIS A 504 18.36 5.99 -3.71
C HIS A 504 17.87 6.06 -2.26
N LEU A 505 18.32 7.09 -1.55
CA LEU A 505 17.95 7.35 -0.17
C LEU A 505 17.37 8.76 -0.06
N ILE A 506 16.19 8.86 0.55
CA ILE A 506 15.58 10.14 0.91
C ILE A 506 15.68 10.31 2.43
N LEU A 507 16.21 11.45 2.86
CA LEU A 507 16.25 11.87 4.25
C LEU A 507 15.62 13.24 4.39
N TYR A 508 14.84 13.44 5.44
CA TYR A 508 14.35 14.76 5.83
C TYR A 508 15.14 15.28 7.01
N VAL A 509 15.40 16.58 6.99
CA VAL A 509 16.17 17.24 8.03
C VAL A 509 15.42 18.48 8.46
N ARG A 510 14.93 18.49 9.70
CA ARG A 510 14.33 19.65 10.30
C ARG A 510 15.43 20.64 10.72
N VAL A 511 15.36 21.87 10.23
CA VAL A 511 16.35 22.91 10.44
C VAL A 511 15.66 24.13 11.05
N PRO A 512 16.09 24.65 12.22
CA PRO A 512 15.51 25.86 12.77
C PRO A 512 15.58 27.01 11.77
N THR A 513 14.55 27.84 11.72
CA THR A 513 14.35 28.86 10.67
C THR A 513 15.50 29.85 10.53
N SER A 514 16.27 30.11 11.61
CA SER A 514 17.40 31.04 11.63
C SER A 514 18.75 30.38 11.34
N THR A 515 18.76 29.09 10.99
CA THR A 515 19.99 28.31 10.85
C THR A 515 20.45 28.27 9.39
N GLU A 516 21.70 28.67 9.15
CA GLU A 516 22.38 28.48 7.89
C GLU A 516 23.05 27.11 7.85
N VAL A 517 22.86 26.37 6.76
CA VAL A 517 23.51 25.08 6.53
C VAL A 517 24.70 25.32 5.62
N LYS A 518 25.91 25.16 6.13
CA LYS A 518 27.17 25.34 5.39
C LYS A 518 27.53 24.08 4.62
N SER A 519 27.41 22.91 5.27
CA SER A 519 27.62 21.62 4.61
C SER A 519 26.86 20.48 5.28
N ILE A 520 26.63 19.42 4.52
CA ILE A 520 26.06 18.15 4.98
C ILE A 520 27.04 17.04 4.59
N THR A 521 27.50 16.27 5.56
CA THR A 521 28.41 15.16 5.31
C THR A 521 27.77 13.85 5.71
N VAL A 522 27.67 12.92 4.75
CA VAL A 522 27.22 11.54 4.96
C VAL A 522 28.40 10.63 4.93
N SER A 523 28.65 9.90 6.00
CA SER A 523 29.78 8.98 6.13
C SER A 523 29.34 7.61 6.62
N GLY A 524 30.16 6.60 6.34
CA GLY A 524 29.93 5.23 6.76
C GLY A 524 31.10 4.33 6.41
N VAL A 525 30.94 3.02 6.64
CA VAL A 525 31.98 2.02 6.39
C VAL A 525 31.41 0.91 5.50
N VAL A 526 32.13 0.54 4.45
CA VAL A 526 31.81 -0.59 3.57
C VAL A 526 32.96 -1.58 3.60
N GLY A 527 32.75 -2.75 4.20
CA GLY A 527 33.83 -3.66 4.51
C GLY A 527 34.89 -2.97 5.40
N ASN A 528 36.09 -2.77 4.87
CA ASN A 528 37.18 -2.05 5.57
C ASN A 528 37.37 -0.60 5.10
N ASN A 529 36.56 -0.12 4.16
CA ASN A 529 36.73 1.18 3.55
C ASN A 529 35.79 2.22 4.15
N LYS A 530 36.32 3.35 4.59
CA LYS A 530 35.50 4.51 4.98
C LYS A 530 35.05 5.25 3.73
N ILE A 531 33.78 5.57 3.69
CA ILE A 531 33.18 6.44 2.66
C ILE A 531 32.71 7.74 3.30
N SER A 532 32.82 8.84 2.56
CA SER A 532 32.36 10.16 3.02
C SER A 532 32.01 11.01 1.81
N ASN A 533 30.77 11.48 1.76
CA ASN A 533 30.29 12.40 0.74
C ASN A 533 29.88 13.71 1.43
N CYS A 534 30.48 14.83 1.00
CA CYS A 534 30.21 16.16 1.51
C CYS A 534 29.46 17.00 0.47
N PHE A 535 28.39 17.65 0.88
CA PHE A 535 27.55 18.51 0.05
C PHE A 535 27.61 19.93 0.62
N ASN A 536 27.80 20.92 -0.25
CA ASN A 536 27.90 22.33 0.17
C ASN A 536 26.51 22.96 0.31
N GLY A 537 26.38 23.89 1.22
CA GLY A 537 25.13 24.65 1.40
C GLY A 537 24.71 25.46 0.16
N SER A 538 25.68 25.82 -0.72
CA SER A 538 25.40 26.47 -2.01
C SER A 538 24.61 25.58 -3.00
N ASP A 539 24.63 24.26 -2.80
CA ASP A 539 23.94 23.30 -3.68
C ASP A 539 22.48 23.09 -3.26
N ILE A 540 22.06 23.72 -2.16
CA ILE A 540 20.68 23.65 -1.63
C ILE A 540 19.75 24.51 -2.46
N VAL A 541 18.75 23.88 -3.09
CA VAL A 541 17.70 24.57 -3.84
C VAL A 541 16.57 24.98 -2.90
N ASN A 542 16.35 26.29 -2.75
CA ASN A 542 15.24 26.80 -1.92
C ASN A 542 13.94 26.79 -2.73
N ILE A 543 12.88 26.21 -2.17
CA ILE A 543 11.54 26.24 -2.73
C ILE A 543 10.55 26.91 -1.79
N HIS A 544 9.52 27.50 -2.36
CA HIS A 544 8.33 27.94 -1.65
C HIS A 544 7.16 27.10 -2.16
N ASP A 545 6.55 26.32 -1.27
CA ASP A 545 5.39 25.51 -1.57
C ASP A 545 4.29 25.80 -0.54
N GLU A 546 3.15 26.32 -1.01
CA GLU A 546 2.01 26.66 -0.16
C GLU A 546 1.42 25.40 0.50
N GLU A 547 1.45 24.27 -0.20
CA GLU A 547 0.95 22.98 0.29
C GLU A 547 1.91 22.27 1.26
N LYS A 548 3.13 22.81 1.47
CA LYS A 548 4.12 22.24 2.39
C LYS A 548 4.37 20.75 2.13
N THR A 549 4.64 20.41 0.89
CA THR A 549 4.83 19.04 0.43
C THR A 549 5.89 18.30 1.23
N LEU A 550 7.08 18.91 1.41
CA LEU A 550 8.18 18.23 2.10
C LEU A 550 7.88 18.05 3.59
N HIS A 551 7.26 19.04 4.23
CA HIS A 551 6.87 18.94 5.64
C HIS A 551 5.86 17.81 5.88
N ARG A 552 4.88 17.66 5.00
CA ARG A 552 3.89 16.59 5.10
C ARG A 552 4.48 15.20 4.81
N LEU A 553 5.38 15.10 3.85
CA LEU A 553 6.10 13.83 3.59
C LEU A 553 7.01 13.45 4.77
N ALA A 554 7.72 14.44 5.37
CA ALA A 554 8.50 14.22 6.58
C ALA A 554 7.61 13.78 7.76
N ALA A 555 6.42 14.38 7.90
CA ALA A 555 5.46 13.94 8.91
C ALA A 555 5.01 12.48 8.68
N ARG A 556 4.72 12.10 7.43
CA ARG A 556 4.38 10.72 7.10
C ARG A 556 5.53 9.75 7.41
N ALA A 557 6.75 10.12 7.05
CA ALA A 557 7.94 9.32 7.35
C ALA A 557 8.12 9.11 8.87
N GLN A 558 7.90 10.17 9.68
CA GLN A 558 7.97 10.09 11.13
C GLN A 558 6.84 9.24 11.73
N ILE A 559 5.61 9.38 11.23
CA ILE A 559 4.45 8.55 11.64
C ILE A 559 4.73 7.08 11.34
N ASN A 560 5.25 6.77 10.15
CA ASN A 560 5.58 5.40 9.76
C ASN A 560 6.70 4.79 10.63
N GLU A 561 7.70 5.59 11.05
CA GLU A 561 8.73 5.15 11.99
C GLU A 561 8.11 4.81 13.35
N TRP A 562 7.30 5.69 13.91
CA TRP A 562 6.64 5.50 15.20
C TRP A 562 5.67 4.30 15.24
N GLN A 563 5.02 3.99 14.12
CA GLN A 563 4.15 2.81 14.01
C GLN A 563 4.91 1.47 14.09
N ILE A 564 6.23 1.49 13.79
CA ILE A 564 7.07 0.28 13.88
C ILE A 564 7.63 0.11 15.28
N ASP A 565 8.06 1.21 15.94
CA ASP A 565 8.79 1.13 17.20
C ASP A 565 7.90 0.77 18.40
N ASN A 566 6.93 1.59 18.73
CA ASN A 566 5.90 1.32 19.76
C ASN A 566 4.80 2.38 19.67
N GLU A 567 3.76 2.09 18.91
CA GLU A 567 2.69 3.05 18.61
C GLU A 567 1.99 3.61 19.86
N GLU A 568 1.84 2.84 20.93
CA GLU A 568 1.13 3.29 22.13
C GLU A 568 1.92 4.35 22.92
N ASP A 569 3.26 4.22 22.99
CA ASP A 569 4.10 5.15 23.75
C ASP A 569 4.20 6.54 23.09
N VAL A 570 3.92 6.62 21.78
CA VAL A 570 4.01 7.87 20.98
C VAL A 570 2.67 8.31 20.40
N ALA A 571 1.56 7.78 20.91
CA ALA A 571 0.23 8.03 20.38
C ALA A 571 -0.16 9.52 20.40
N GLU A 572 0.16 10.24 21.48
CA GLU A 572 -0.14 11.67 21.61
C GLU A 572 0.72 12.51 20.66
N GLU A 573 2.00 12.20 20.52
CA GLU A 573 2.90 12.85 19.57
C GLU A 573 2.43 12.62 18.13
N MET A 574 1.98 11.41 17.83
CA MET A 574 1.45 11.05 16.50
C MET A 574 0.18 11.85 16.17
N ILE A 575 -0.76 11.94 17.12
CA ILE A 575 -1.98 12.77 16.97
C ILE A 575 -1.58 14.25 16.78
N THR A 576 -0.70 14.76 17.62
CA THR A 576 -0.24 16.16 17.57
C THR A 576 0.40 16.48 16.21
N LEU A 577 1.28 15.62 15.70
CA LEU A 577 1.92 15.79 14.41
C LEU A 577 0.91 15.72 13.26
N SER A 578 -0.01 14.76 13.30
CA SER A 578 -1.07 14.60 12.31
C SER A 578 -1.98 15.84 12.25
N LEU A 579 -2.45 16.33 13.39
CA LEU A 579 -3.30 17.53 13.46
C LEU A 579 -2.56 18.79 12.97
N ALA A 580 -1.27 18.95 13.31
CA ALA A 580 -0.47 20.09 12.89
C ALA A 580 -0.19 20.13 11.38
N THR A 581 -0.05 18.97 10.75
CA THR A 581 0.29 18.83 9.32
C THR A 581 -0.90 18.52 8.42
N GLY A 582 -2.04 18.10 9.00
CA GLY A 582 -3.20 17.59 8.29
C GLY A 582 -3.01 16.17 7.72
N VAL A 583 -1.84 15.55 7.91
CA VAL A 583 -1.55 14.20 7.41
C VAL A 583 -2.28 13.17 8.25
N VAL A 584 -3.20 12.44 7.62
CA VAL A 584 -3.99 11.41 8.31
C VAL A 584 -3.12 10.22 8.70
N CYS A 585 -3.40 9.69 9.89
CA CYS A 585 -2.82 8.45 10.38
C CYS A 585 -3.91 7.58 11.04
N ARG A 586 -3.56 6.39 11.54
CA ARG A 586 -4.51 5.49 12.20
C ARG A 586 -5.23 6.09 13.41
N ARG A 587 -4.67 7.14 14.02
CA ARG A 587 -5.22 7.82 15.21
C ARG A 587 -6.05 9.06 14.86
N THR A 588 -6.10 9.47 13.60
CA THR A 588 -6.81 10.67 13.15
C THR A 588 -7.68 10.40 11.93
N ALA A 589 -8.62 11.30 11.65
CA ALA A 589 -9.51 11.22 10.49
C ALA A 589 -9.91 12.62 10.02
N LEU A 590 -10.28 12.71 8.74
CA LEU A 590 -10.82 13.92 8.11
C LEU A 590 -12.35 13.88 8.18
N ILE A 591 -12.96 14.91 8.72
CA ILE A 591 -14.43 15.05 8.83
C ILE A 591 -14.89 16.38 8.27
N GLY A 592 -15.93 16.35 7.42
CA GLY A 592 -16.64 17.50 6.92
C GLY A 592 -18.15 17.33 7.08
N VAL A 593 -18.82 18.38 7.51
CA VAL A 593 -20.27 18.42 7.72
C VAL A 593 -20.86 19.59 6.96
N ASP A 594 -21.95 19.37 6.24
CA ASP A 594 -22.75 20.42 5.61
C ASP A 594 -23.74 20.99 6.62
N GLU A 595 -23.30 21.98 7.40
CA GLU A 595 -24.13 22.63 8.43
C GLU A 595 -25.19 23.56 7.83
N ASP A 596 -24.97 24.09 6.63
CA ASP A 596 -25.86 25.05 5.98
C ASP A 596 -27.10 24.40 5.35
N ARG A 597 -27.09 23.08 5.19
CA ARG A 597 -28.22 22.33 4.64
C ARG A 597 -29.21 22.00 5.73
N LYS A 598 -30.51 22.34 5.48
CA LYS A 598 -31.60 21.88 6.37
C LYS A 598 -31.58 20.35 6.46
N PRO A 599 -31.69 19.78 7.68
CA PRO A 599 -31.73 18.34 7.87
C PRO A 599 -32.79 17.68 7.00
N VAL A 600 -32.45 16.52 6.46
CA VAL A 600 -33.36 15.74 5.61
C VAL A 600 -34.18 14.79 6.45
N GLY A 601 -35.50 14.94 6.37
CA GLY A 601 -36.46 14.03 7.03
C GLY A 601 -37.06 14.56 8.33
N PRO A 602 -38.12 13.87 8.87
CA PRO A 602 -38.65 14.19 10.17
C PRO A 602 -37.56 14.03 11.21
N LYS A 603 -37.38 15.00 12.13
CA LYS A 603 -36.55 14.82 13.32
C LYS A 603 -36.85 13.41 13.86
N PRO A 604 -35.81 12.57 14.07
CA PRO A 604 -36.06 11.34 14.78
C PRO A 604 -36.66 11.74 16.11
N GLU A 605 -37.91 11.32 16.39
CA GLU A 605 -38.45 11.40 17.73
C GLU A 605 -37.41 10.77 18.62
N SER A 606 -37.02 11.48 19.67
CA SER A 606 -36.04 11.01 20.64
C SER A 606 -36.55 9.68 21.21
N ALA A 607 -36.23 8.59 20.56
CA ALA A 607 -36.42 7.26 21.08
C ALA A 607 -35.40 7.08 22.22
N ALA A 608 -35.82 7.53 23.38
CA ALA A 608 -35.23 7.13 24.63
C ALA A 608 -35.29 5.60 24.66
N GLY A 609 -34.15 4.95 24.46
CA GLY A 609 -33.97 3.54 24.81
C GLY A 609 -34.03 2.50 23.70
N SER A 610 -33.80 2.82 22.43
CA SER A 610 -33.48 1.78 21.45
C SER A 610 -31.96 1.55 21.47
N PRO A 611 -31.47 0.32 21.69
CA PRO A 611 -30.05 0.04 21.57
C PRO A 611 -29.67 0.37 20.13
N MET A 612 -28.67 1.27 19.98
CA MET A 612 -27.98 1.46 18.71
C MET A 612 -27.64 0.08 18.17
N MET A 613 -28.18 -0.30 17.03
CA MET A 613 -27.67 -1.46 16.32
C MET A 613 -26.20 -1.16 16.01
N ASP A 614 -25.37 -1.82 16.75
CA ASP A 614 -23.96 -1.94 16.47
C ASP A 614 -23.86 -2.46 15.03
N LEU A 615 -23.39 -1.59 14.11
CA LEU A 615 -23.12 -1.95 12.72
C LEU A 615 -21.85 -2.82 12.63
N SER A 616 -21.66 -3.66 13.64
CA SER A 616 -20.72 -4.73 13.63
C SER A 616 -21.23 -5.85 12.74
N LEU A 617 -20.87 -5.82 11.48
CA LEU A 617 -20.83 -7.03 10.66
C LEU A 617 -19.79 -7.96 11.28
N THR A 618 -20.24 -8.92 12.09
CA THR A 618 -19.38 -10.01 12.53
C THR A 618 -18.80 -10.69 11.29
N PRO A 619 -17.47 -10.81 11.17
CA PRO A 619 -16.91 -11.66 10.15
C PRO A 619 -17.40 -13.07 10.47
N MET A 620 -18.09 -13.71 9.53
CA MET A 620 -18.26 -15.14 9.59
C MET A 620 -16.87 -15.76 9.44
N CYS A 621 -16.20 -15.94 10.58
CA CYS A 621 -15.05 -16.80 10.66
C CYS A 621 -15.53 -18.19 10.24
N MET A 622 -15.06 -18.70 9.11
CA MET A 622 -15.27 -20.10 8.74
C MET A 622 -14.46 -20.97 9.70
N THR A 623 -14.97 -21.12 10.93
CA THR A 623 -14.52 -22.19 11.80
C THR A 623 -15.28 -23.45 11.37
N SER A 624 -14.55 -24.40 10.82
CA SER A 624 -14.90 -25.81 10.64
C SER A 624 -16.37 -26.09 10.36
N MET A 625 -16.87 -25.73 9.18
CA MET A 625 -18.03 -26.38 8.62
C MET A 625 -17.57 -27.56 7.78
N SER A 626 -17.88 -28.75 8.26
CA SER A 626 -17.95 -29.94 7.41
C SER A 626 -18.74 -29.56 6.16
N PHE A 627 -18.11 -29.66 5.00
CA PHE A 627 -18.73 -29.42 3.72
C PHE A 627 -19.94 -30.39 3.54
N ARG A 628 -21.14 -29.91 3.83
CA ARG A 628 -22.33 -30.44 3.18
C ARG A 628 -22.42 -29.73 1.84
N VAL A 629 -22.02 -30.40 0.80
CA VAL A 629 -22.26 -29.94 -0.57
C VAL A 629 -23.78 -29.93 -0.79
N CYS A 630 -24.36 -28.74 -0.77
CA CYS A 630 -25.73 -28.54 -1.19
C CYS A 630 -25.70 -28.42 -2.71
N VAL A 631 -26.23 -29.42 -3.40
CA VAL A 631 -26.34 -29.41 -4.87
C VAL A 631 -27.48 -28.46 -5.23
N MET A 632 -27.14 -27.29 -5.74
CA MET A 632 -28.12 -26.43 -6.42
C MET A 632 -28.24 -26.88 -7.88
N TYR A 633 -29.47 -27.20 -8.29
CA TYR A 633 -29.79 -27.44 -9.68
C TYR A 633 -30.03 -26.09 -10.37
N PHE A 634 -29.20 -25.76 -11.34
CA PHE A 634 -29.48 -24.67 -12.27
C PHE A 634 -30.09 -25.26 -13.54
N ILE A 635 -31.33 -24.86 -13.84
CA ILE A 635 -31.94 -25.09 -15.16
C ILE A 635 -31.66 -23.84 -15.99
N LEU A 636 -30.72 -23.91 -16.92
CA LEU A 636 -30.49 -22.86 -17.91
C LEU A 636 -31.36 -23.16 -19.12
N ILE A 637 -32.44 -22.38 -19.28
CA ILE A 637 -33.26 -22.40 -20.51
C ILE A 637 -32.68 -21.33 -21.44
N ARG A 638 -32.04 -21.73 -22.52
CA ARG A 638 -31.67 -20.84 -23.61
C ARG A 638 -32.69 -21.02 -24.72
N ILE A 639 -33.43 -19.98 -24.99
CA ILE A 639 -34.35 -19.93 -26.13
C ILE A 639 -33.57 -19.30 -27.28
N ASP A 640 -33.27 -20.09 -28.29
CA ASP A 640 -32.71 -19.60 -29.54
C ASP A 640 -33.83 -19.62 -30.58
N SER A 641 -34.10 -18.48 -31.22
CA SER A 641 -35.29 -18.24 -32.04
C SER A 641 -35.33 -19.07 -33.31
N ASP A 642 -34.23 -19.74 -33.70
CA ASP A 642 -34.15 -20.46 -34.98
C ASP A 642 -33.87 -21.98 -34.89
N LEU A 643 -33.64 -22.57 -33.71
CA LEU A 643 -33.23 -23.98 -33.60
C LEU A 643 -33.91 -24.80 -32.47
N GLY A 644 -34.99 -24.34 -31.89
CA GLY A 644 -35.74 -25.15 -30.90
C GLY A 644 -35.15 -25.15 -29.50
N VAL A 645 -35.92 -25.62 -28.53
CA VAL A 645 -35.57 -25.64 -27.10
C VAL A 645 -34.67 -26.85 -26.81
N PHE A 646 -33.43 -26.63 -26.40
CA PHE A 646 -32.54 -27.67 -25.88
C PHE A 646 -32.49 -27.59 -24.35
N ILE A 647 -32.82 -28.73 -23.69
CA ILE A 647 -32.72 -28.87 -22.22
C ILE A 647 -31.50 -29.72 -21.91
N TYR A 648 -30.50 -29.15 -21.25
CA TYR A 648 -29.37 -29.90 -20.73
C TYR A 648 -29.57 -30.16 -19.24
N VAL A 649 -29.63 -31.44 -18.86
CA VAL A 649 -29.70 -31.87 -17.46
C VAL A 649 -28.34 -32.41 -17.05
N TYR A 650 -27.63 -31.73 -16.16
CA TYR A 650 -26.41 -32.26 -15.55
C TYR A 650 -26.77 -32.94 -14.22
N ILE A 651 -26.50 -34.23 -14.10
CA ILE A 651 -26.65 -34.99 -12.85
C ILE A 651 -25.28 -35.11 -12.20
N CYS A 652 -25.07 -34.46 -11.07
CA CYS A 652 -23.88 -34.66 -10.26
C CYS A 652 -24.20 -35.59 -9.09
N LYS A 653 -23.53 -36.74 -9.00
CA LYS A 653 -23.66 -37.69 -7.88
C LYS A 653 -22.81 -37.24 -6.71
N SER A 654 -23.40 -37.04 -5.53
CA SER A 654 -22.69 -36.86 -4.29
C SER A 654 -22.13 -38.17 -3.78
N TRP A 655 -20.84 -38.22 -3.42
CA TRP A 655 -20.26 -39.33 -2.67
C TRP A 655 -20.29 -38.97 -1.18
N ASN A 656 -20.95 -39.81 -0.38
CA ASN A 656 -20.85 -39.81 1.08
C ASN A 656 -19.56 -40.53 1.47
N THR A 657 -18.64 -39.84 2.13
CA THR A 657 -17.54 -40.46 2.86
C THR A 657 -17.91 -40.52 4.35
N GLU A 658 -18.83 -41.37 4.73
CA GLU A 658 -18.85 -42.00 6.05
C GLU A 658 -18.49 -43.48 5.89
N GLN A 659 -17.47 -43.85 6.60
CA GLN A 659 -16.92 -45.13 6.97
C GLN A 659 -15.48 -45.33 6.50
N TYR A 660 -14.60 -45.06 7.48
CA TYR A 660 -13.52 -45.96 7.88
C TYR A 660 -12.89 -45.41 9.18
N SER A 661 -13.48 -45.86 10.28
CA SER A 661 -12.79 -46.00 11.57
C SER A 661 -12.49 -47.48 11.73
N THR A 662 -11.26 -47.85 11.62
CA THR A 662 -10.53 -48.84 12.45
C THR A 662 -9.04 -48.66 12.21
#